data_0b5dbd18163e54ea17202988b9f7afa5
#
_entry.id   0b5dbd18163e54ea17202988b9f7afa5
#
_cell.length_a   1.000
_cell.length_b   1.000
_cell.length_c   1.000
_cell.angle_alpha   90.00
_cell.angle_beta   90.00
_cell.angle_gamma   90.00
#
_symmetry.space_group_name_H-M   'P 1'
#
loop_
_entity.id
_entity.type
_entity.pdbx_description
1 polymer ?
#
loop_
_entity_poly.entity_id
_entity_poly.type
_entity_poly.pdbx_seq_one_letter_code
_entity_poly.pdbx_strand_id
1 'polypeptide(L)'
;MRSSPHTRRSCATRFAFLFVLALSSAAAAAQDPQPPQNGATQPVARPRIGLALSGGGALGLSEIGVLEWMEQNHIPVDRVAGTSMGSIIAAMYATGMSPEEIQKFAESVDWDEALRPEPTYRQLSYRRKQDRRDYQIQAALGLKHGLQGPNGLSPGEGVGLLLDRIAFPVSGIASFDDLPIPFRCVATDMLSGDRVVLRDGSLATAVRASMAIPGVFTPVEINGRVLADGGMVENIPVETVREMDADTVIAIELRIPPGEQEQLETLTGVLSRALDVMLLQNERRSLALANAVVTVDTGSFAIDDYDRLHDLIRLGYKGAADQSAILLPYAIKDDAEWQQYLAARAARRRPQPKAVQSVEVEGGDSDQDRRFENSLKSVTSGPLDLPKLETQLTRIAGEGEFDRLGYEGFTQNGVPALRVTAHEKTYGPPFVDLAVNVDGSGVAAFDFAAGARVTFMDVEHHGGEWRNDLLLGSSNLAASEFYQPLGDTHLFIAPYAFASKVPRNEFTGQTRIAVFGDERAGGGLDLGFNTGQRSELRLGYEIFDGKLAPLIGSAGLASVAGSTGEFRARYVWDGQDSPEVPGRGTRLVASLSRVLQSPGLLHPISQLDVQTSTFIPTGPKTSLFFLASGGTTFHGTAGPLQVFTLGGTFRLGAYLPQEFVGNHYAYSSFGFRRELYHLPQLVGGKIYWGGWYEAGSAFNDPSTVVVRGTFNLGVIAETIVGPIALATSVSPTGESRVNLSIGRLF
;
A
#
# COMPACT_ATOMS: atom_id res chain seq x y z
N MET A 1 35.27 -36.09 -37.89
CA MET A 1 35.77 -37.48 -37.71
C MET A 1 34.71 -38.21 -36.93
N ARG A 2 34.05 -39.12 -37.61
CA ARG A 2 33.67 -40.50 -37.25
C ARG A 2 32.81 -40.61 -35.95
N SER A 3 31.69 -41.31 -35.84
CA SER A 3 30.85 -42.12 -36.74
C SER A 3 29.73 -42.70 -35.89
N SER A 4 28.50 -42.73 -36.38
CA SER A 4 27.43 -43.68 -35.96
C SER A 4 27.88 -45.15 -36.38
N PRO A 5 27.15 -46.24 -36.18
CA PRO A 5 25.69 -46.39 -36.34
C PRO A 5 24.98 -47.55 -35.61
N HIS A 6 23.62 -47.64 -35.84
CA HIS A 6 22.78 -48.89 -36.03
C HIS A 6 22.49 -49.79 -34.81
N THR A 7 21.29 -50.31 -34.61
CA THR A 7 20.42 -51.12 -35.46
C THR A 7 19.01 -51.29 -34.86
N ARG A 8 17.97 -51.11 -35.62
CA ARG A 8 16.80 -51.91 -36.09
C ARG A 8 16.57 -53.32 -35.50
N ARG A 9 15.29 -53.59 -35.15
CA ARG A 9 14.36 -54.68 -35.65
C ARG A 9 13.11 -54.66 -34.78
N SER A 10 11.88 -54.34 -35.21
CA SER A 10 10.95 -55.11 -36.06
C SER A 10 10.58 -56.46 -35.54
N CYS A 11 9.29 -56.63 -35.09
CA CYS A 11 8.44 -57.73 -35.55
C CYS A 11 6.96 -57.48 -35.19
N ALA A 12 6.14 -57.53 -36.19
CA ALA A 12 4.65 -57.59 -36.13
C ALA A 12 4.19 -59.03 -35.92
N THR A 13 3.06 -59.24 -35.24
CA THR A 13 2.25 -60.45 -35.50
C THR A 13 0.75 -60.10 -35.33
N ARG A 14 0.05 -60.25 -36.39
CA ARG A 14 -1.46 -60.32 -36.49
C ARG A 14 -1.94 -61.61 -35.89
N PHE A 15 -3.14 -61.62 -35.30
CA PHE A 15 -4.10 -62.73 -35.56
C PHE A 15 -5.53 -62.28 -35.27
N ALA A 16 -6.41 -62.69 -36.18
CA ALA A 16 -7.83 -62.41 -36.29
C ALA A 16 -8.65 -63.60 -35.75
N PHE A 17 -9.97 -63.45 -35.79
CA PHE A 17 -11.11 -64.42 -35.67
C PHE A 17 -11.65 -64.60 -34.24
N LEU A 18 -12.96 -64.56 -33.97
CA LEU A 18 -14.10 -65.22 -34.61
C LEU A 18 -15.44 -64.62 -34.17
N PHE A 19 -16.36 -64.56 -35.11
CA PHE A 19 -17.80 -64.38 -35.01
C PHE A 19 -18.50 -65.59 -34.34
N VAL A 20 -19.45 -65.36 -33.42
CA VAL A 20 -20.52 -66.35 -33.10
C VAL A 20 -21.85 -65.64 -33.06
N LEU A 21 -22.66 -65.91 -34.07
CA LEU A 21 -24.13 -65.71 -34.09
C LEU A 21 -24.78 -66.79 -33.25
N ALA A 22 -25.74 -66.42 -32.38
CA ALA A 22 -26.76 -67.35 -31.91
C ALA A 22 -28.14 -66.68 -32.04
N LEU A 23 -28.87 -67.18 -32.98
CA LEU A 23 -30.32 -66.96 -33.09
C LEU A 23 -31.03 -67.67 -31.93
N SER A 24 -31.99 -67.04 -31.30
CA SER A 24 -33.05 -67.70 -30.57
C SER A 24 -34.38 -66.99 -30.83
N SER A 25 -35.29 -67.80 -31.30
CA SER A 25 -36.57 -67.55 -31.87
C SER A 25 -37.59 -66.85 -30.98
N ALA A 26 -38.44 -66.09 -31.64
CA ALA A 26 -39.60 -65.39 -31.11
C ALA A 26 -40.70 -66.33 -30.64
N ALA A 27 -41.31 -66.02 -29.50
CA ALA A 27 -42.66 -66.40 -29.16
C ALA A 27 -43.48 -65.11 -29.00
N ALA A 28 -44.40 -64.88 -29.96
CA ALA A 28 -45.35 -63.79 -29.91
C ALA A 28 -46.50 -64.21 -28.94
N ALA A 29 -46.59 -63.44 -27.81
CA ALA A 29 -47.83 -63.41 -27.04
C ALA A 29 -48.52 -62.08 -27.32
N ALA A 30 -49.72 -62.16 -27.82
CA ALA A 30 -50.61 -61.04 -28.04
C ALA A 30 -50.97 -60.43 -26.70
N GLN A 31 -50.66 -59.16 -26.53
CA GLN A 31 -51.12 -58.31 -25.41
C GLN A 31 -52.20 -57.36 -25.97
N ASP A 32 -53.29 -57.26 -25.23
CA ASP A 32 -54.39 -56.33 -25.47
C ASP A 32 -53.88 -54.86 -25.43
N PRO A 33 -54.52 -53.97 -26.19
CA PRO A 33 -54.16 -52.57 -26.17
C PRO A 33 -54.53 -51.94 -24.84
N GLN A 34 -53.50 -51.56 -24.03
CA GLN A 34 -53.71 -50.69 -22.89
C GLN A 34 -54.13 -49.29 -23.38
N PRO A 35 -55.04 -48.61 -22.63
CA PRO A 35 -55.39 -47.21 -22.94
C PRO A 35 -54.17 -46.28 -22.82
N PRO A 36 -54.15 -45.18 -23.58
CA PRO A 36 -53.05 -44.27 -23.55
C PRO A 36 -52.85 -43.73 -22.11
N GLN A 37 -51.76 -44.10 -21.52
CA GLN A 37 -51.31 -43.39 -20.27
C GLN A 37 -51.14 -41.92 -20.63
N ASN A 38 -51.93 -41.08 -19.98
CA ASN A 38 -51.70 -39.62 -19.97
C ASN A 38 -50.23 -39.38 -19.68
N GLY A 39 -49.51 -38.92 -20.66
CA GLY A 39 -48.16 -38.45 -20.49
C GLY A 39 -48.14 -37.38 -19.41
N ALA A 40 -47.61 -37.72 -18.25
CA ALA A 40 -47.19 -36.71 -17.33
C ALA A 40 -46.21 -35.84 -18.11
N THR A 41 -46.64 -34.65 -18.50
CA THR A 41 -45.76 -33.60 -19.01
C THR A 41 -44.66 -33.45 -17.99
N GLN A 42 -43.46 -33.91 -18.35
CA GLN A 42 -42.28 -33.56 -17.54
C GLN A 42 -42.33 -32.06 -17.34
N PRO A 43 -42.19 -31.55 -16.13
CA PRO A 43 -42.19 -30.13 -15.90
C PRO A 43 -41.11 -29.54 -16.82
N VAL A 44 -41.51 -28.62 -17.68
CA VAL A 44 -40.60 -27.90 -18.56
C VAL A 44 -39.64 -27.15 -17.61
N ALA A 45 -38.41 -27.61 -17.57
CA ALA A 45 -37.41 -26.92 -16.73
C ALA A 45 -37.37 -25.44 -17.12
N ARG A 46 -37.47 -24.56 -16.14
CA ARG A 46 -37.35 -23.12 -16.39
C ARG A 46 -36.02 -22.79 -17.08
N PRO A 47 -35.97 -21.74 -17.88
CA PRO A 47 -34.72 -21.31 -18.51
C PRO A 47 -33.65 -20.96 -17.42
N ARG A 48 -32.44 -21.38 -17.66
CA ARG A 48 -31.28 -21.02 -16.79
C ARG A 48 -30.93 -19.57 -17.04
N ILE A 49 -30.94 -18.75 -15.98
CA ILE A 49 -30.67 -17.33 -16.04
C ILE A 49 -29.20 -17.08 -15.69
N GLY A 50 -28.50 -16.46 -16.62
CA GLY A 50 -27.16 -15.96 -16.44
C GLY A 50 -27.15 -14.47 -16.21
N LEU A 51 -26.27 -14.00 -15.33
CA LEU A 51 -26.11 -12.60 -14.97
C LEU A 51 -24.70 -12.12 -15.35
N ALA A 52 -24.61 -11.03 -16.11
CA ALA A 52 -23.35 -10.39 -16.47
C ALA A 52 -23.19 -9.05 -15.72
N LEU A 53 -22.19 -8.96 -14.86
CA LEU A 53 -21.87 -7.79 -14.03
C LEU A 53 -20.73 -6.97 -14.66
N SER A 54 -20.94 -5.66 -14.76
CA SER A 54 -20.05 -4.72 -15.45
C SER A 54 -18.83 -4.31 -14.61
N GLY A 55 -17.72 -4.05 -15.25
CA GLY A 55 -16.63 -3.28 -14.66
C GLY A 55 -16.99 -1.80 -14.53
N GLY A 56 -16.43 -1.11 -13.52
CA GLY A 56 -16.74 0.32 -13.35
C GLY A 56 -16.21 0.96 -12.04
N GLY A 57 -15.23 0.36 -11.37
CA GLY A 57 -14.72 0.87 -10.09
C GLY A 57 -15.83 0.99 -9.05
N ALA A 58 -15.90 2.11 -8.32
CA ALA A 58 -16.93 2.35 -7.29
C ALA A 58 -18.36 2.23 -7.84
N LEU A 59 -18.58 2.57 -9.12
CA LEU A 59 -19.91 2.48 -9.74
C LEU A 59 -20.47 1.06 -9.69
N GLY A 60 -19.60 0.03 -9.76
CA GLY A 60 -19.97 -1.38 -9.64
C GLY A 60 -20.63 -1.75 -8.31
N LEU A 61 -20.45 -0.94 -7.24
CA LEU A 61 -21.16 -1.14 -5.98
C LEU A 61 -22.67 -0.99 -6.13
N SER A 62 -23.15 -0.32 -7.17
CA SER A 62 -24.57 -0.22 -7.48
C SER A 62 -25.19 -1.58 -7.88
N GLU A 63 -24.40 -2.53 -8.37
CA GLU A 63 -24.85 -3.86 -8.72
C GLU A 63 -25.38 -4.64 -7.51
N ILE A 64 -24.92 -4.30 -6.28
CA ILE A 64 -25.47 -4.85 -5.04
C ILE A 64 -26.97 -4.53 -4.95
N GLY A 65 -27.38 -3.30 -5.26
CA GLY A 65 -28.78 -2.89 -5.25
C GLY A 65 -29.62 -3.58 -6.33
N VAL A 66 -29.02 -3.86 -7.49
CA VAL A 66 -29.69 -4.67 -8.53
C VAL A 66 -29.92 -6.09 -8.04
N LEU A 67 -28.91 -6.73 -7.44
CA LEU A 67 -29.02 -8.07 -6.84
C LEU A 67 -30.08 -8.11 -5.72
N GLU A 68 -30.14 -7.08 -4.88
CA GLU A 68 -31.14 -6.96 -3.83
C GLU A 68 -32.54 -6.92 -4.40
N TRP A 69 -32.78 -6.07 -5.41
CA TRP A 69 -34.08 -6.00 -6.08
C TRP A 69 -34.45 -7.31 -6.77
N MET A 70 -33.50 -7.99 -7.42
CA MET A 70 -33.73 -9.27 -8.08
C MET A 70 -34.14 -10.35 -7.08
N GLU A 71 -33.45 -10.50 -5.95
CA GLU A 71 -33.81 -11.48 -4.91
C GLU A 71 -35.17 -11.19 -4.28
N GLN A 72 -35.49 -9.91 -4.00
CA GLN A 72 -36.79 -9.50 -3.47
C GLN A 72 -37.95 -9.79 -4.42
N ASN A 73 -37.69 -9.86 -5.74
CA ASN A 73 -38.65 -10.14 -6.76
C ASN A 73 -38.56 -11.59 -7.34
N HIS A 74 -37.88 -12.46 -6.60
CA HIS A 74 -37.76 -13.92 -6.91
C HIS A 74 -37.12 -14.21 -8.27
N ILE A 75 -36.18 -13.38 -8.74
CA ILE A 75 -35.45 -13.62 -9.97
C ILE A 75 -34.22 -14.47 -9.69
N PRO A 76 -34.18 -15.73 -10.16
CA PRO A 76 -33.06 -16.63 -9.89
C PRO A 76 -31.84 -16.27 -10.74
N VAL A 77 -30.65 -16.57 -10.24
CA VAL A 77 -29.39 -16.48 -10.98
C VAL A 77 -28.72 -17.85 -10.94
N ASP A 78 -28.63 -18.50 -12.08
CA ASP A 78 -28.08 -19.86 -12.22
C ASP A 78 -26.60 -19.83 -12.64
N ARG A 79 -26.14 -18.75 -13.25
CA ARG A 79 -24.78 -18.50 -13.71
C ARG A 79 -24.44 -17.03 -13.50
N VAL A 80 -23.22 -16.73 -13.13
CA VAL A 80 -22.80 -15.34 -13.00
C VAL A 80 -21.39 -15.13 -13.54
N ALA A 81 -21.18 -14.05 -14.29
CA ALA A 81 -19.85 -13.60 -14.63
C ALA A 81 -19.72 -12.11 -14.35
N GLY A 82 -18.49 -11.67 -14.06
CA GLY A 82 -18.19 -10.28 -13.80
C GLY A 82 -16.82 -9.87 -14.34
N THR A 83 -16.66 -8.56 -14.54
CA THR A 83 -15.39 -7.94 -14.91
C THR A 83 -15.05 -6.87 -13.90
N SER A 84 -13.76 -6.74 -13.51
CA SER A 84 -13.28 -5.71 -12.58
C SER A 84 -14.11 -5.68 -11.27
N MET A 85 -14.70 -4.55 -10.88
CA MET A 85 -15.55 -4.47 -9.68
C MET A 85 -16.73 -5.45 -9.78
N GLY A 86 -17.36 -5.60 -10.96
CA GLY A 86 -18.41 -6.58 -11.16
C GLY A 86 -17.95 -8.02 -10.91
N SER A 87 -16.65 -8.33 -11.11
CA SER A 87 -16.10 -9.64 -10.75
C SER A 87 -16.02 -9.86 -9.25
N ILE A 88 -15.79 -8.81 -8.45
CA ILE A 88 -15.78 -8.86 -6.98
C ILE A 88 -17.20 -9.13 -6.47
N ILE A 89 -18.18 -8.36 -6.96
CA ILE A 89 -19.60 -8.52 -6.57
C ILE A 89 -20.11 -9.90 -7.00
N ALA A 90 -19.79 -10.31 -8.24
CA ALA A 90 -20.16 -11.63 -8.77
C ALA A 90 -19.52 -12.78 -7.95
N ALA A 91 -18.25 -12.66 -7.56
CA ALA A 91 -17.57 -13.67 -6.74
C ALA A 91 -18.21 -13.79 -5.36
N MET A 92 -18.49 -12.68 -4.67
CA MET A 92 -19.20 -12.70 -3.39
C MET A 92 -20.57 -13.38 -3.53
N TYR A 93 -21.33 -13.01 -4.53
CA TYR A 93 -22.64 -13.62 -4.79
C TYR A 93 -22.53 -15.10 -5.14
N ALA A 94 -21.52 -15.48 -5.94
CA ALA A 94 -21.24 -16.86 -6.32
C ALA A 94 -20.84 -17.75 -5.13
N THR A 95 -20.16 -17.22 -4.12
CA THR A 95 -19.83 -17.96 -2.87
C THR A 95 -21.07 -18.21 -1.99
N GLY A 96 -22.24 -17.66 -2.36
CA GLY A 96 -23.50 -17.84 -1.69
C GLY A 96 -23.87 -16.73 -0.71
N MET A 97 -23.14 -15.60 -0.70
CA MET A 97 -23.53 -14.44 0.09
C MET A 97 -24.85 -13.86 -0.45
N SER A 98 -25.74 -13.44 0.46
CA SER A 98 -26.91 -12.65 0.07
C SER A 98 -26.51 -11.21 -0.28
N PRO A 99 -27.34 -10.45 -1.02
CA PRO A 99 -27.07 -9.04 -1.29
C PRO A 99 -26.87 -8.22 -0.01
N GLU A 100 -27.62 -8.50 1.08
CA GLU A 100 -27.41 -7.87 2.39
C GLU A 100 -26.04 -8.20 3.01
N GLU A 101 -25.57 -9.45 2.87
CA GLU A 101 -24.24 -9.85 3.35
C GLU A 101 -23.14 -9.14 2.54
N ILE A 102 -23.33 -9.01 1.21
CA ILE A 102 -22.41 -8.29 0.32
C ILE A 102 -22.36 -6.80 0.69
N GLN A 103 -23.51 -6.18 0.92
CA GLN A 103 -23.58 -4.78 1.37
C GLN A 103 -22.84 -4.59 2.69
N LYS A 104 -23.12 -5.41 3.72
CA LYS A 104 -22.43 -5.34 5.02
C LYS A 104 -20.93 -5.54 4.89
N PHE A 105 -20.51 -6.43 4.00
CA PHE A 105 -19.11 -6.63 3.71
C PHE A 105 -18.50 -5.36 3.09
N ALA A 106 -19.12 -4.79 2.06
CA ALA A 106 -18.65 -3.58 1.40
C ALA A 106 -18.59 -2.36 2.34
N GLU A 107 -19.56 -2.24 3.29
CA GLU A 107 -19.58 -1.24 4.35
C GLU A 107 -18.45 -1.40 5.37
N SER A 108 -17.97 -2.62 5.57
CA SER A 108 -16.88 -2.93 6.51
C SER A 108 -15.48 -2.63 5.95
N VAL A 109 -15.38 -2.37 4.65
CA VAL A 109 -14.12 -2.13 3.94
C VAL A 109 -13.75 -0.65 4.01
N ASP A 110 -12.55 -0.36 4.48
CA ASP A 110 -11.90 0.93 4.23
C ASP A 110 -11.31 0.91 2.81
N TRP A 111 -12.11 1.38 1.84
CA TRP A 111 -11.73 1.35 0.43
C TRP A 111 -10.51 2.22 0.13
N ASP A 112 -10.35 3.33 0.84
CA ASP A 112 -9.16 4.18 0.72
C ASP A 112 -7.89 3.43 1.14
N GLU A 113 -7.98 2.62 2.20
CA GLU A 113 -6.87 1.80 2.66
C GLU A 113 -6.64 0.59 1.75
N ALA A 114 -7.70 -0.10 1.34
CA ALA A 114 -7.63 -1.31 0.50
C ALA A 114 -7.04 -1.04 -0.89
N LEU A 115 -7.31 0.13 -1.47
CA LEU A 115 -6.84 0.51 -2.82
C LEU A 115 -5.50 1.25 -2.81
N ARG A 116 -4.91 1.53 -1.64
CA ARG A 116 -3.61 2.20 -1.56
C ARG A 116 -2.50 1.40 -2.22
N PRO A 117 -1.53 2.10 -2.84
CA PRO A 117 -0.36 1.45 -3.43
C PRO A 117 0.50 0.70 -2.43
N GLU A 118 0.64 1.22 -1.23
CA GLU A 118 1.55 0.72 -0.19
C GLU A 118 0.90 0.80 1.19
N PRO A 119 1.38 0.01 2.16
CA PRO A 119 0.98 0.14 3.55
C PRO A 119 1.11 1.58 4.04
N THR A 120 0.18 2.02 4.87
CA THR A 120 0.23 3.37 5.44
C THR A 120 1.49 3.57 6.27
N TYR A 121 1.97 4.81 6.39
CA TYR A 121 3.16 5.12 7.20
C TYR A 121 3.08 4.51 8.62
N ARG A 122 1.89 4.42 9.20
CA ARG A 122 1.67 3.79 10.52
C ARG A 122 1.94 2.29 10.52
N GLN A 123 1.70 1.62 9.41
CA GLN A 123 1.87 0.17 9.25
C GLN A 123 3.31 -0.21 8.92
N LEU A 124 4.14 0.73 8.46
CA LEU A 124 5.54 0.49 8.19
C LEU A 124 6.32 0.11 9.45
N SER A 125 7.32 -0.74 9.29
CA SER A 125 8.32 -0.99 10.33
C SER A 125 9.04 0.30 10.71
N TYR A 126 9.60 0.37 11.93
CA TYR A 126 10.33 1.57 12.36
C TYR A 126 11.46 1.93 11.39
N ARG A 127 12.18 0.96 10.84
CA ARG A 127 13.27 1.18 9.90
C ARG A 127 12.77 1.78 8.58
N ARG A 128 11.66 1.28 8.01
CA ARG A 128 11.04 1.87 6.80
C ARG A 128 10.51 3.29 7.07
N LYS A 129 10.02 3.56 8.29
CA LYS A 129 9.67 4.93 8.71
C LYS A 129 10.87 5.88 8.70
N GLN A 130 12.04 5.40 9.13
CA GLN A 130 13.28 6.18 9.03
C GLN A 130 13.64 6.46 7.56
N ASP A 131 13.58 5.44 6.68
CA ASP A 131 13.90 5.63 5.27
C ASP A 131 13.00 6.69 4.63
N ARG A 132 11.69 6.59 4.83
CA ARG A 132 10.72 7.58 4.32
C ARG A 132 10.94 8.99 4.88
N ARG A 133 11.44 9.10 6.10
CA ARG A 133 11.72 10.41 6.74
C ARG A 133 13.03 11.03 6.28
N ASP A 134 14.05 10.21 6.08
CA ASP A 134 15.38 10.69 5.70
C ASP A 134 15.52 10.87 4.18
N TYR A 135 14.76 10.08 3.37
CA TYR A 135 14.77 10.08 1.92
C TYR A 135 13.34 10.24 1.40
N GLN A 136 12.95 11.49 1.08
CA GLN A 136 11.55 11.89 0.89
C GLN A 136 11.04 11.70 -0.53
N ILE A 137 11.89 11.38 -1.52
CA ILE A 137 11.42 11.14 -2.89
C ILE A 137 10.65 9.84 -2.91
N GLN A 138 9.36 9.95 -3.25
CA GLN A 138 8.42 8.82 -3.27
C GLN A 138 8.56 8.00 -4.57
N ALA A 139 9.74 7.45 -4.80
CA ALA A 139 10.00 6.55 -5.93
C ALA A 139 10.47 5.20 -5.39
N ALA A 140 9.67 4.15 -5.63
CA ALA A 140 10.09 2.78 -5.33
C ALA A 140 11.11 2.35 -6.40
N LEU A 141 12.38 2.26 -6.03
CA LEU A 141 13.47 1.91 -6.93
C LEU A 141 14.30 0.76 -6.37
N GLY A 142 14.86 -0.06 -7.24
CA GLY A 142 15.76 -1.14 -6.89
C GLY A 142 16.82 -1.42 -7.96
N LEU A 143 17.77 -2.26 -7.59
CA LEU A 143 18.96 -2.55 -8.42
C LEU A 143 19.11 -4.05 -8.77
N LYS A 144 18.10 -4.89 -8.54
CA LYS A 144 18.17 -6.35 -8.77
C LYS A 144 18.54 -6.70 -10.21
N HIS A 145 18.04 -5.95 -11.19
CA HIS A 145 18.30 -6.10 -12.62
C HIS A 145 18.67 -4.78 -13.29
N GLY A 146 19.42 -3.92 -12.62
CA GLY A 146 19.65 -2.51 -12.96
C GLY A 146 18.64 -1.60 -12.27
N LEU A 147 18.74 -0.29 -12.49
CA LEU A 147 17.82 0.67 -11.85
C LEU A 147 16.42 0.51 -12.44
N GLN A 148 15.50 -0.01 -11.66
CA GLN A 148 14.12 -0.31 -12.04
C GLN A 148 13.16 0.05 -10.91
N GLY A 149 11.91 0.31 -11.27
CA GLY A 149 10.78 0.47 -10.36
C GLY A 149 9.73 -0.62 -10.56
N PRO A 150 8.61 -0.56 -9.83
CA PRO A 150 7.50 -1.50 -9.98
C PRO A 150 6.82 -1.35 -11.35
N ASN A 151 6.21 -2.44 -11.83
CA ASN A 151 5.48 -2.50 -13.10
C ASN A 151 4.07 -1.89 -13.06
N GLY A 152 3.68 -1.28 -11.94
CA GLY A 152 2.40 -0.59 -11.71
C GLY A 152 2.53 0.34 -10.52
N LEU A 153 1.58 1.27 -10.38
CA LEU A 153 1.57 2.20 -9.22
C LEU A 153 1.29 1.47 -7.91
N SER A 154 0.51 0.37 -7.96
CA SER A 154 0.14 -0.42 -6.78
C SER A 154 0.29 -1.92 -7.04
N PRO A 155 0.96 -2.68 -6.17
CA PRO A 155 0.92 -4.15 -6.19
C PRO A 155 -0.46 -4.69 -5.78
N GLY A 156 -1.32 -3.86 -5.18
CA GLY A 156 -2.67 -4.23 -4.74
C GLY A 156 -2.67 -5.13 -3.50
N GLU A 157 -1.79 -4.89 -2.56
CA GLU A 157 -1.70 -5.64 -1.29
C GLU A 157 -3.04 -5.64 -0.54
N GLY A 158 -3.58 -4.45 -0.24
CA GLY A 158 -4.82 -4.33 0.53
C GLY A 158 -6.02 -4.99 -0.16
N VAL A 159 -6.18 -4.77 -1.47
CA VAL A 159 -7.26 -5.41 -2.23
C VAL A 159 -7.03 -6.92 -2.36
N GLY A 160 -5.78 -7.38 -2.43
CA GLY A 160 -5.43 -8.80 -2.42
C GLY A 160 -5.94 -9.49 -1.16
N LEU A 161 -5.63 -8.96 0.01
CA LEU A 161 -6.10 -9.49 1.30
C LEU A 161 -7.64 -9.47 1.41
N LEU A 162 -8.31 -8.45 0.86
CA LEU A 162 -9.76 -8.38 0.77
C LEU A 162 -10.33 -9.55 -0.07
N LEU A 163 -9.72 -9.82 -1.22
CA LEU A 163 -10.12 -10.92 -2.11
C LEU A 163 -9.84 -12.29 -1.48
N ASP A 164 -8.73 -12.43 -0.76
CA ASP A 164 -8.42 -13.64 -0.01
C ASP A 164 -9.48 -13.91 1.07
N ARG A 165 -9.96 -12.86 1.76
CA ARG A 165 -11.06 -12.97 2.73
C ARG A 165 -12.35 -13.49 2.09
N ILE A 166 -12.70 -12.98 0.91
CA ILE A 166 -13.88 -13.43 0.14
C ILE A 166 -13.71 -14.89 -0.28
N ALA A 167 -12.53 -15.26 -0.77
CA ALA A 167 -12.24 -16.58 -1.32
C ALA A 167 -11.97 -17.64 -0.22
N PHE A 168 -11.63 -17.25 0.99
CA PHE A 168 -11.17 -18.15 2.06
C PHE A 168 -12.11 -19.34 2.34
N PRO A 169 -13.46 -19.15 2.43
CA PRO A 169 -14.38 -20.28 2.65
C PRO A 169 -14.37 -21.30 1.52
N VAL A 170 -14.01 -20.88 0.32
CA VAL A 170 -14.04 -21.69 -0.91
C VAL A 170 -12.65 -22.04 -1.43
N SER A 171 -11.61 -21.81 -0.63
CA SER A 171 -10.22 -22.21 -0.96
C SER A 171 -10.16 -23.69 -1.33
N GLY A 172 -9.33 -24.02 -2.31
CA GLY A 172 -9.10 -25.40 -2.73
C GLY A 172 -10.25 -26.03 -3.53
N ILE A 173 -11.18 -25.24 -4.09
CA ILE A 173 -12.15 -25.75 -5.09
C ILE A 173 -11.41 -26.04 -6.40
N ALA A 174 -11.83 -27.13 -7.09
CA ALA A 174 -11.20 -27.52 -8.35
C ALA A 174 -11.68 -26.66 -9.54
N SER A 175 -12.93 -26.18 -9.47
CA SER A 175 -13.55 -25.36 -10.51
C SER A 175 -14.52 -24.36 -9.88
N PHE A 176 -14.65 -23.19 -10.49
CA PHE A 176 -15.67 -22.21 -10.06
C PHE A 176 -17.10 -22.65 -10.39
N ASP A 177 -17.29 -23.78 -11.10
CA ASP A 177 -18.58 -24.45 -11.25
C ASP A 177 -19.02 -25.15 -9.94
N ASP A 178 -18.10 -25.40 -9.03
CA ASP A 178 -18.38 -25.99 -7.71
C ASP A 178 -18.90 -24.97 -6.69
N LEU A 179 -18.90 -23.68 -7.02
CA LEU A 179 -19.49 -22.64 -6.20
C LEU A 179 -21.01 -22.77 -6.09
N PRO A 180 -21.66 -22.22 -5.07
CA PRO A 180 -23.12 -22.16 -4.97
C PRO A 180 -23.80 -21.66 -6.25
N ILE A 181 -23.24 -20.66 -6.91
CA ILE A 181 -23.60 -20.25 -8.27
C ILE A 181 -22.31 -20.36 -9.11
N PRO A 182 -22.30 -21.13 -10.22
CA PRO A 182 -21.17 -21.18 -11.14
C PRO A 182 -20.72 -19.80 -11.61
N PHE A 183 -19.42 -19.56 -11.57
CA PHE A 183 -18.80 -18.24 -11.73
C PHE A 183 -17.74 -18.23 -12.82
N ARG A 184 -17.61 -17.09 -13.49
CA ARG A 184 -16.47 -16.73 -14.35
C ARG A 184 -16.10 -15.27 -14.12
N CYS A 185 -14.82 -14.96 -14.32
CA CYS A 185 -14.38 -13.58 -14.52
C CYS A 185 -13.50 -13.47 -15.75
N VAL A 186 -13.46 -12.26 -16.30
CA VAL A 186 -12.73 -11.97 -17.53
C VAL A 186 -11.48 -11.18 -17.22
N ALA A 187 -10.37 -11.54 -17.88
CA ALA A 187 -9.13 -10.79 -17.86
C ALA A 187 -8.61 -10.61 -19.31
N THR A 188 -7.68 -9.71 -19.50
CA THR A 188 -7.02 -9.45 -20.78
C THR A 188 -5.58 -9.96 -20.72
N ASP A 189 -5.18 -10.78 -21.68
CA ASP A 189 -3.78 -11.16 -21.87
C ASP A 189 -3.02 -9.98 -22.47
N MET A 190 -2.04 -9.44 -21.72
CA MET A 190 -1.30 -8.24 -22.12
C MET A 190 -0.36 -8.45 -23.30
N LEU A 191 -0.02 -9.71 -23.62
CA LEU A 191 0.88 -10.02 -24.72
C LEU A 191 0.13 -10.22 -26.03
N SER A 192 -1.02 -10.90 -26.02
CA SER A 192 -1.80 -11.19 -27.22
C SER A 192 -2.97 -10.23 -27.43
N GLY A 193 -3.46 -9.57 -26.38
CA GLY A 193 -4.70 -8.78 -26.38
C GLY A 193 -5.96 -9.65 -26.33
N ASP A 194 -5.82 -10.95 -26.10
CA ASP A 194 -6.96 -11.88 -26.09
C ASP A 194 -7.76 -11.81 -24.79
N ARG A 195 -9.04 -12.12 -24.92
CA ARG A 195 -9.94 -12.38 -23.78
C ARG A 195 -9.54 -13.68 -23.09
N VAL A 196 -9.35 -13.64 -21.79
CA VAL A 196 -9.09 -14.81 -20.95
C VAL A 196 -10.22 -15.00 -19.96
N VAL A 197 -10.97 -16.10 -20.08
CA VAL A 197 -12.04 -16.46 -19.17
C VAL A 197 -11.45 -17.33 -18.06
N LEU A 198 -11.45 -16.83 -16.84
CA LEU A 198 -10.95 -17.53 -15.65
C LEU A 198 -12.09 -18.31 -14.99
N ARG A 199 -11.87 -19.63 -14.79
CA ARG A 199 -12.91 -20.58 -14.37
C ARG A 199 -12.46 -21.57 -13.30
N ASP A 200 -11.19 -21.55 -12.96
CA ASP A 200 -10.54 -22.45 -11.99
C ASP A 200 -9.32 -21.81 -11.34
N GLY A 201 -8.69 -22.50 -10.40
CA GLY A 201 -7.56 -22.01 -9.62
C GLY A 201 -7.98 -21.19 -8.39
N SER A 202 -7.14 -20.28 -7.93
CA SER A 202 -7.46 -19.38 -6.83
C SER A 202 -8.50 -18.35 -7.23
N LEU A 203 -9.64 -18.33 -6.56
CA LEU A 203 -10.70 -17.34 -6.80
C LEU A 203 -10.20 -15.91 -6.57
N ALA A 204 -9.44 -15.69 -5.50
CA ALA A 204 -8.86 -14.38 -5.21
C ALA A 204 -7.92 -13.91 -6.32
N THR A 205 -7.02 -14.80 -6.79
CA THR A 205 -6.08 -14.47 -7.86
C THR A 205 -6.79 -14.22 -9.19
N ALA A 206 -7.84 -14.97 -9.51
CA ALA A 206 -8.62 -14.77 -10.73
C ALA A 206 -9.33 -13.41 -10.73
N VAL A 207 -10.02 -13.07 -9.64
CA VAL A 207 -10.69 -11.77 -9.48
C VAL A 207 -9.66 -10.63 -9.48
N ARG A 208 -8.49 -10.82 -8.83
CA ARG A 208 -7.40 -9.84 -8.83
C ARG A 208 -6.87 -9.58 -10.24
N ALA A 209 -6.78 -10.59 -11.09
CA ALA A 209 -6.39 -10.43 -12.50
C ALA A 209 -7.45 -9.65 -13.28
N SER A 210 -8.74 -9.97 -13.05
CA SER A 210 -9.87 -9.30 -13.70
C SER A 210 -9.99 -7.80 -13.38
N MET A 211 -9.42 -7.34 -12.26
CA MET A 211 -9.45 -5.93 -11.83
C MET A 211 -8.09 -5.22 -11.91
N ALA A 212 -7.10 -5.82 -12.55
CA ALA A 212 -5.75 -5.25 -12.68
C ALA A 212 -5.71 -4.15 -13.74
N ILE A 213 -6.24 -2.96 -13.43
CA ILE A 213 -6.25 -1.81 -14.33
C ILE A 213 -4.81 -1.43 -14.70
N PRO A 214 -4.44 -1.43 -16.02
CA PRO A 214 -3.10 -1.08 -16.46
C PRO A 214 -2.66 0.30 -16.00
N GLY A 215 -1.42 0.39 -15.50
CA GLY A 215 -0.86 1.63 -14.93
C GLY A 215 -1.27 1.90 -13.49
N VAL A 216 -2.42 1.39 -13.02
CA VAL A 216 -2.86 1.49 -11.61
C VAL A 216 -2.34 0.30 -10.83
N PHE A 217 -2.71 -0.91 -11.25
CA PHE A 217 -2.31 -2.14 -10.59
C PHE A 217 -1.29 -2.92 -11.40
N THR A 218 -0.39 -3.60 -10.69
CA THR A 218 0.52 -4.57 -11.30
C THR A 218 -0.29 -5.71 -11.93
N PRO A 219 -0.03 -6.08 -13.21
CA PRO A 219 -0.61 -7.24 -13.86
C PRO A 219 -0.35 -8.54 -13.08
N VAL A 220 -1.23 -9.51 -13.24
CA VAL A 220 -1.17 -10.80 -12.54
C VAL A 220 -0.72 -11.89 -13.50
N GLU A 221 0.30 -12.66 -13.12
CA GLU A 221 0.71 -13.83 -13.89
C GLU A 221 -0.09 -15.06 -13.49
N ILE A 222 -0.78 -15.68 -14.45
CA ILE A 222 -1.51 -16.95 -14.28
C ILE A 222 -1.15 -17.89 -15.43
N ASN A 223 -0.60 -19.04 -15.12
CA ASN A 223 -0.21 -20.08 -16.09
C ASN A 223 0.69 -19.54 -17.23
N GLY A 224 1.64 -18.66 -16.90
CA GLY A 224 2.58 -18.06 -17.86
C GLY A 224 1.98 -16.97 -18.74
N ARG A 225 0.77 -16.50 -18.45
CA ARG A 225 0.13 -15.34 -19.10
C ARG A 225 0.14 -14.14 -18.15
N VAL A 226 0.47 -12.98 -18.68
CA VAL A 226 0.44 -11.70 -17.95
C VAL A 226 -0.92 -11.06 -18.17
N LEU A 227 -1.76 -11.08 -17.14
CA LEU A 227 -3.16 -10.69 -17.22
C LEU A 227 -3.42 -9.33 -16.57
N ALA A 228 -4.26 -8.54 -17.22
CA ALA A 228 -4.76 -7.25 -16.73
C ALA A 228 -6.30 -7.22 -16.78
N ASP A 229 -6.87 -6.06 -16.39
CA ASP A 229 -8.31 -5.85 -16.29
C ASP A 229 -9.07 -6.31 -17.57
N GLY A 230 -10.12 -7.06 -17.37
CA GLY A 230 -10.95 -7.62 -18.44
C GLY A 230 -11.78 -6.58 -19.19
N GLY A 231 -11.96 -5.39 -18.62
CA GLY A 231 -12.72 -4.31 -19.23
C GLY A 231 -12.20 -3.90 -20.61
N MET A 232 -10.90 -4.07 -20.86
CA MET A 232 -10.34 -3.79 -22.19
C MET A 232 -10.90 -4.65 -23.31
N VAL A 233 -11.36 -5.87 -23.01
CA VAL A 233 -11.84 -6.84 -24.03
C VAL A 233 -13.32 -7.20 -23.87
N GLU A 234 -13.83 -7.33 -22.64
CA GLU A 234 -15.25 -7.65 -22.37
C GLU A 234 -15.66 -7.04 -21.02
N ASN A 235 -16.04 -5.75 -21.00
CA ASN A 235 -16.42 -5.05 -19.77
C ASN A 235 -17.73 -5.55 -19.16
N ILE A 236 -18.71 -5.92 -20.01
CA ILE A 236 -19.94 -6.58 -19.58
C ILE A 236 -19.88 -8.01 -20.13
N PRO A 237 -19.63 -9.06 -19.31
CA PRO A 237 -19.24 -10.38 -19.77
C PRO A 237 -20.45 -11.24 -20.25
N VAL A 238 -21.22 -10.72 -21.20
CA VAL A 238 -22.42 -11.38 -21.76
C VAL A 238 -22.06 -12.62 -22.57
N GLU A 239 -20.99 -12.53 -23.40
CA GLU A 239 -20.52 -13.67 -24.19
C GLU A 239 -20.00 -14.79 -23.28
N THR A 240 -19.23 -14.39 -22.24
CA THR A 240 -18.75 -15.33 -21.22
C THR A 240 -19.90 -16.04 -20.51
N VAL A 241 -20.99 -15.33 -20.13
CA VAL A 241 -22.17 -15.97 -19.50
C VAL A 241 -22.88 -16.92 -20.46
N ARG A 242 -22.97 -16.60 -21.76
CA ARG A 242 -23.53 -17.50 -22.77
C ARG A 242 -22.71 -18.80 -22.92
N GLU A 243 -21.39 -18.70 -22.86
CA GLU A 243 -20.47 -19.85 -22.86
C GLU A 243 -20.64 -20.75 -21.62
N MET A 244 -21.34 -20.29 -20.57
CA MET A 244 -21.69 -21.06 -19.37
C MET A 244 -23.04 -21.82 -19.52
N ASP A 245 -23.56 -21.98 -20.72
CA ASP A 245 -24.86 -22.60 -21.01
C ASP A 245 -26.05 -21.90 -20.34
N ALA A 246 -26.07 -20.59 -20.25
CA ALA A 246 -27.22 -19.80 -19.84
C ALA A 246 -28.22 -19.71 -21.01
N ASP A 247 -29.49 -20.02 -20.74
CA ASP A 247 -30.55 -19.93 -21.74
C ASP A 247 -31.00 -18.48 -21.97
N THR A 248 -30.87 -17.66 -20.91
CA THR A 248 -31.18 -16.22 -20.89
C THR A 248 -30.08 -15.47 -20.17
N VAL A 249 -29.60 -14.35 -20.73
CA VAL A 249 -28.61 -13.50 -20.13
C VAL A 249 -29.19 -12.13 -19.80
N ILE A 250 -29.12 -11.77 -18.53
CA ILE A 250 -29.41 -10.44 -18.02
C ILE A 250 -28.06 -9.71 -17.86
N ALA A 251 -27.90 -8.57 -18.53
CA ALA A 251 -26.71 -7.74 -18.42
C ALA A 251 -26.97 -6.50 -17.56
N ILE A 252 -26.04 -6.15 -16.69
CA ILE A 252 -26.10 -4.88 -15.95
C ILE A 252 -25.16 -3.91 -16.63
N GLU A 253 -25.71 -2.81 -17.12
CA GLU A 253 -24.98 -1.70 -17.73
C GLU A 253 -24.84 -0.55 -16.71
N LEU A 254 -23.63 -0.14 -16.42
CA LEU A 254 -23.32 1.07 -15.64
C LEU A 254 -23.13 2.21 -16.62
N ARG A 255 -24.13 3.09 -16.74
CA ARG A 255 -24.06 4.17 -17.72
C ARG A 255 -23.11 5.26 -17.24
N ILE A 256 -21.93 5.33 -17.85
CA ILE A 256 -20.94 6.41 -17.65
C ILE A 256 -21.36 7.60 -18.53
N PRO A 257 -21.45 8.81 -17.97
CA PRO A 257 -21.80 10.01 -18.75
C PRO A 257 -20.75 10.29 -19.83
N PRO A 258 -21.13 10.96 -20.94
CA PRO A 258 -20.17 11.41 -21.93
C PRO A 258 -19.09 12.28 -21.29
N GLY A 259 -17.82 12.09 -21.69
CA GLY A 259 -16.73 12.92 -21.20
C GLY A 259 -16.87 14.39 -21.63
N GLU A 260 -16.42 15.31 -20.78
CA GLU A 260 -16.39 16.73 -21.04
C GLU A 260 -15.11 17.13 -21.79
N GLN A 261 -15.17 18.19 -22.61
CA GLN A 261 -14.04 18.63 -23.44
C GLN A 261 -12.84 19.07 -22.58
N GLU A 262 -13.09 19.64 -21.40
CA GLU A 262 -12.09 20.08 -20.42
C GLU A 262 -11.19 18.94 -19.93
N GLN A 263 -11.71 17.72 -19.87
CA GLN A 263 -10.92 16.53 -19.51
C GLN A 263 -9.82 16.23 -20.53
N LEU A 264 -9.98 16.65 -21.79
CA LEU A 264 -9.00 16.43 -22.86
C LEU A 264 -7.85 17.45 -22.86
N GLU A 265 -7.83 18.39 -21.95
CA GLU A 265 -6.75 19.39 -21.84
C GLU A 265 -5.52 18.86 -21.11
N THR A 266 -5.61 17.68 -20.48
CA THR A 266 -4.50 17.04 -19.76
C THR A 266 -4.13 15.68 -20.36
N LEU A 267 -2.85 15.30 -20.30
CA LEU A 267 -2.39 13.98 -20.77
C LEU A 267 -3.12 12.85 -20.03
N THR A 268 -3.28 12.98 -18.72
CA THR A 268 -4.01 12.01 -17.89
C THR A 268 -5.48 11.89 -18.28
N GLY A 269 -6.14 13.01 -18.56
CA GLY A 269 -7.52 13.04 -19.03
C GLY A 269 -7.70 12.41 -20.42
N VAL A 270 -6.75 12.67 -21.35
CA VAL A 270 -6.74 12.01 -22.65
C VAL A 270 -6.57 10.49 -22.54
N LEU A 271 -5.66 10.03 -21.70
CA LEU A 271 -5.43 8.59 -21.46
C LEU A 271 -6.65 7.92 -20.80
N SER A 272 -7.23 8.53 -19.77
CA SER A 272 -8.46 8.05 -19.14
C SER A 272 -9.59 7.95 -20.16
N ARG A 273 -9.80 9.00 -20.96
CA ARG A 273 -10.86 9.01 -21.98
C ARG A 273 -10.64 7.99 -23.09
N ALA A 274 -9.39 7.71 -23.47
CA ALA A 274 -9.08 6.65 -24.42
C ALA A 274 -9.50 5.27 -23.90
N LEU A 275 -9.28 5.00 -22.61
CA LEU A 275 -9.78 3.78 -21.95
C LEU A 275 -11.30 3.75 -21.94
N ASP A 276 -11.98 4.83 -21.53
CA ASP A 276 -13.46 4.90 -21.55
C ASP A 276 -14.04 4.60 -22.94
N VAL A 277 -13.45 5.18 -23.99
CA VAL A 277 -13.91 4.94 -25.37
C VAL A 277 -13.76 3.47 -25.77
N MET A 278 -12.66 2.83 -25.35
CA MET A 278 -12.42 1.39 -25.59
C MET A 278 -13.44 0.54 -24.84
N LEU A 279 -13.73 0.84 -23.58
CA LEU A 279 -14.76 0.18 -22.78
C LEU A 279 -16.12 0.31 -23.44
N LEU A 280 -16.57 1.51 -23.81
CA LEU A 280 -17.85 1.78 -24.46
C LEU A 280 -18.04 1.01 -25.78
N GLN A 281 -16.96 0.79 -26.55
CA GLN A 281 -17.08 0.03 -27.80
C GLN A 281 -17.33 -1.45 -27.57
N ASN A 282 -16.65 -2.07 -26.60
CA ASN A 282 -16.88 -3.49 -26.29
C ASN A 282 -18.24 -3.70 -25.57
N GLU A 283 -18.67 -2.77 -24.71
CA GLU A 283 -19.98 -2.79 -24.05
C GLU A 283 -21.15 -2.86 -25.06
N ARG A 284 -21.13 -1.98 -26.07
CA ARG A 284 -22.17 -1.98 -27.14
C ARG A 284 -22.26 -3.33 -27.83
N ARG A 285 -21.14 -4.01 -28.06
CA ARG A 285 -21.12 -5.35 -28.65
C ARG A 285 -21.73 -6.36 -27.70
N SER A 286 -21.33 -6.35 -26.43
CA SER A 286 -21.83 -7.28 -25.42
C SER A 286 -23.32 -7.10 -25.18
N LEU A 287 -23.79 -5.87 -25.03
CA LEU A 287 -25.22 -5.56 -24.80
C LEU A 287 -26.13 -6.04 -25.94
N ALA A 288 -25.65 -6.02 -27.18
CA ALA A 288 -26.40 -6.56 -28.32
C ALA A 288 -26.64 -8.08 -28.25
N LEU A 289 -25.88 -8.79 -27.42
CA LEU A 289 -26.02 -10.22 -27.18
C LEU A 289 -26.89 -10.56 -25.96
N ALA A 290 -27.24 -9.58 -25.12
CA ALA A 290 -28.05 -9.80 -23.92
C ALA A 290 -29.52 -9.98 -24.27
N ASN A 291 -30.27 -10.77 -23.47
CA ASN A 291 -31.72 -10.95 -23.59
C ASN A 291 -32.48 -9.85 -22.85
N ALA A 292 -31.89 -9.35 -21.76
CA ALA A 292 -32.38 -8.22 -20.98
C ALA A 292 -31.20 -7.37 -20.53
N VAL A 293 -31.41 -6.06 -20.50
CA VAL A 293 -30.37 -5.09 -20.02
C VAL A 293 -30.99 -4.26 -18.89
N VAL A 294 -30.29 -4.24 -17.76
CA VAL A 294 -30.58 -3.34 -16.64
C VAL A 294 -29.58 -2.19 -16.69
N THR A 295 -30.04 -1.03 -17.08
CA THR A 295 -29.21 0.17 -17.12
C THR A 295 -29.31 0.89 -15.78
N VAL A 296 -28.17 1.07 -15.11
CA VAL A 296 -28.03 1.91 -13.93
C VAL A 296 -27.46 3.24 -14.37
N ASP A 297 -28.26 4.30 -14.24
CA ASP A 297 -27.81 5.67 -14.53
C ASP A 297 -27.00 6.20 -13.34
N THR A 298 -25.68 6.17 -13.44
CA THR A 298 -24.78 6.56 -12.36
C THR A 298 -24.64 8.09 -12.23
N GLY A 299 -25.22 8.87 -13.16
CA GLY A 299 -25.27 10.32 -13.09
C GLY A 299 -23.89 10.95 -13.00
N SER A 300 -23.65 11.75 -11.95
CA SER A 300 -22.39 12.47 -11.71
C SER A 300 -21.43 11.74 -10.76
N PHE A 301 -21.67 10.45 -10.46
CA PHE A 301 -20.76 9.67 -9.65
C PHE A 301 -19.50 9.32 -10.43
N ALA A 302 -18.35 9.43 -9.76
CA ALA A 302 -17.06 9.06 -10.31
C ALA A 302 -16.70 7.60 -9.99
N ILE A 303 -15.75 7.05 -10.72
CA ILE A 303 -15.28 5.66 -10.56
C ILE A 303 -14.52 5.42 -9.24
N ASP A 304 -14.22 6.48 -8.48
CA ASP A 304 -13.54 6.49 -7.19
C ASP A 304 -14.41 6.98 -6.01
N ASP A 305 -15.71 7.17 -6.22
CA ASP A 305 -16.70 7.59 -5.20
C ASP A 305 -17.09 6.45 -4.22
N TYR A 306 -16.09 5.75 -3.66
CA TYR A 306 -16.32 4.65 -2.73
C TYR A 306 -16.98 5.07 -1.41
N ASP A 307 -16.79 6.31 -0.97
CA ASP A 307 -17.42 6.89 0.21
C ASP A 307 -18.93 7.10 0.06
N ARG A 308 -19.45 6.99 -1.16
CA ARG A 308 -20.87 7.12 -1.50
C ARG A 308 -21.57 5.79 -1.73
N LEU A 309 -21.07 4.72 -1.12
CA LEU A 309 -21.58 3.33 -1.25
C LEU A 309 -23.11 3.24 -1.17
N HIS A 310 -23.71 3.82 -0.15
CA HIS A 310 -25.17 3.76 0.05
C HIS A 310 -25.98 4.44 -1.06
N ASP A 311 -25.45 5.54 -1.62
CA ASP A 311 -26.10 6.22 -2.74
C ASP A 311 -26.04 5.35 -4.00
N LEU A 312 -24.90 4.73 -4.26
CA LEU A 312 -24.69 3.81 -5.39
C LEU A 312 -25.62 2.58 -5.32
N ILE A 313 -25.71 1.93 -4.14
CA ILE A 313 -26.61 0.79 -3.94
C ILE A 313 -28.07 1.20 -4.21
N ARG A 314 -28.50 2.37 -3.72
CA ARG A 314 -29.86 2.89 -4.01
C ARG A 314 -30.10 3.14 -5.49
N LEU A 315 -29.09 3.62 -6.22
CA LEU A 315 -29.19 3.79 -7.67
C LEU A 315 -29.38 2.47 -8.41
N GLY A 316 -28.62 1.45 -8.03
CA GLY A 316 -28.74 0.11 -8.57
C GLY A 316 -30.11 -0.49 -8.34
N TYR A 317 -30.62 -0.42 -7.10
CA TYR A 317 -31.97 -0.87 -6.75
C TYR A 317 -33.04 -0.13 -7.58
N LYS A 318 -32.92 1.20 -7.69
CA LYS A 318 -33.83 2.01 -8.50
C LYS A 318 -33.75 1.65 -9.98
N GLY A 319 -32.55 1.44 -10.54
CA GLY A 319 -32.34 1.03 -11.91
C GLY A 319 -33.07 -0.28 -12.26
N ALA A 320 -32.98 -1.27 -11.37
CA ALA A 320 -33.74 -2.52 -11.52
C ALA A 320 -35.25 -2.32 -11.38
N ALA A 321 -35.70 -1.53 -10.42
CA ALA A 321 -37.13 -1.24 -10.19
C ALA A 321 -37.77 -0.48 -11.37
N ASP A 322 -37.10 0.50 -11.92
CA ASP A 322 -37.57 1.29 -13.08
C ASP A 322 -37.73 0.40 -14.33
N GLN A 323 -36.97 -0.72 -14.39
CA GLN A 323 -36.98 -1.67 -15.51
C GLN A 323 -37.67 -3.01 -15.16
N SER A 324 -38.47 -3.00 -14.11
CA SER A 324 -39.18 -4.19 -13.59
C SER A 324 -39.97 -4.95 -14.68
N ALA A 325 -40.57 -4.26 -15.64
CA ALA A 325 -41.33 -4.87 -16.73
C ALA A 325 -40.48 -5.83 -17.61
N ILE A 326 -39.16 -5.58 -17.71
CA ILE A 326 -38.21 -6.41 -18.45
C ILE A 326 -37.80 -7.63 -17.61
N LEU A 327 -37.69 -7.47 -16.28
CA LEU A 327 -37.13 -8.43 -15.35
C LEU A 327 -38.18 -9.41 -14.77
N LEU A 328 -39.38 -8.94 -14.44
CA LEU A 328 -40.43 -9.74 -13.80
C LEU A 328 -40.85 -10.98 -14.60
N PRO A 329 -40.77 -11.03 -15.95
CA PRO A 329 -41.03 -12.26 -16.71
C PRO A 329 -40.13 -13.44 -16.34
N TYR A 330 -38.96 -13.19 -15.75
CA TYR A 330 -37.98 -14.18 -15.32
C TYR A 330 -38.16 -14.65 -13.87
N ALA A 331 -39.09 -14.04 -13.13
CA ALA A 331 -39.33 -14.36 -11.72
C ALA A 331 -39.96 -15.73 -11.52
N ILE A 332 -39.52 -16.47 -10.53
CA ILE A 332 -40.18 -17.66 -10.00
C ILE A 332 -41.46 -17.20 -9.31
N LYS A 333 -42.62 -17.63 -9.83
CA LYS A 333 -43.93 -17.17 -9.35
C LYS A 333 -44.42 -17.91 -8.11
N ASP A 334 -43.93 -19.11 -7.89
CA ASP A 334 -44.30 -19.97 -6.76
C ASP A 334 -43.30 -19.75 -5.61
N ASP A 335 -43.80 -19.32 -4.46
CA ASP A 335 -42.96 -19.05 -3.27
C ASP A 335 -42.27 -20.33 -2.78
N ALA A 336 -42.85 -21.49 -2.89
CA ALA A 336 -42.23 -22.75 -2.48
C ALA A 336 -41.08 -23.13 -3.42
N GLU A 337 -41.19 -22.89 -4.71
CA GLU A 337 -40.13 -23.09 -5.69
C GLU A 337 -39.00 -22.11 -5.43
N TRP A 338 -39.30 -20.84 -5.11
CA TRP A 338 -38.30 -19.85 -4.73
C TRP A 338 -37.53 -20.25 -3.48
N GLN A 339 -38.24 -20.69 -2.41
CA GLN A 339 -37.61 -21.19 -1.20
C GLN A 339 -36.75 -22.44 -1.48
N GLN A 340 -37.14 -23.30 -2.36
CA GLN A 340 -36.36 -24.47 -2.78
C GLN A 340 -35.06 -24.04 -3.50
N TYR A 341 -35.15 -23.04 -4.38
CA TYR A 341 -33.98 -22.46 -5.05
C TYR A 341 -32.98 -21.89 -4.03
N LEU A 342 -33.45 -21.06 -3.07
CA LEU A 342 -32.58 -20.48 -2.02
C LEU A 342 -31.97 -21.58 -1.14
N ALA A 343 -32.75 -22.60 -0.76
CA ALA A 343 -32.25 -23.70 0.05
C ALA A 343 -31.18 -24.52 -0.68
N ALA A 344 -31.36 -24.76 -1.99
CA ALA A 344 -30.38 -25.48 -2.82
C ALA A 344 -29.07 -24.68 -2.94
N ARG A 345 -29.16 -23.38 -3.10
CA ARG A 345 -27.99 -22.47 -3.09
C ARG A 345 -27.26 -22.45 -1.72
N ALA A 346 -28.04 -22.33 -0.64
CA ALA A 346 -27.50 -22.34 0.72
C ALA A 346 -26.80 -23.67 1.09
N ALA A 347 -27.34 -24.79 0.63
CA ALA A 347 -26.77 -26.13 0.86
C ALA A 347 -25.39 -26.33 0.21
N ARG A 348 -25.07 -25.56 -0.84
CA ARG A 348 -23.77 -25.59 -1.50
C ARG A 348 -22.76 -24.60 -0.89
N ARG A 349 -23.22 -23.72 0.01
CA ARG A 349 -22.36 -22.75 0.68
C ARG A 349 -21.39 -23.46 1.62
N ARG A 350 -20.11 -23.14 1.51
CA ARG A 350 -19.06 -23.67 2.38
C ARG A 350 -18.91 -22.79 3.63
N PRO A 351 -18.89 -23.36 4.83
CA PRO A 351 -18.65 -22.60 6.03
C PRO A 351 -17.16 -22.22 6.15
N GLN A 352 -16.89 -21.05 6.68
CA GLN A 352 -15.53 -20.65 7.01
C GLN A 352 -14.95 -21.58 8.08
N PRO A 353 -13.71 -22.06 7.94
CA PRO A 353 -13.00 -22.79 8.99
C PRO A 353 -12.92 -21.97 10.27
N LYS A 354 -13.28 -22.56 11.41
CA LYS A 354 -13.26 -21.86 12.70
C LYS A 354 -11.88 -21.74 13.33
N ALA A 355 -10.95 -22.59 12.93
CA ALA A 355 -9.57 -22.62 13.39
C ALA A 355 -8.69 -23.29 12.35
N VAL A 356 -7.41 -22.96 12.35
CA VAL A 356 -6.37 -23.64 11.58
C VAL A 356 -5.33 -24.22 12.54
N GLN A 357 -4.72 -25.34 12.17
CA GLN A 357 -3.75 -26.03 13.07
C GLN A 357 -2.31 -25.81 12.67
N SER A 358 -2.07 -25.42 11.42
CA SER A 358 -0.72 -25.14 10.91
C SER A 358 -0.73 -23.97 9.93
N VAL A 359 0.41 -23.33 9.81
CA VAL A 359 0.69 -22.32 8.78
C VAL A 359 1.81 -22.87 7.91
N GLU A 360 1.64 -22.78 6.60
CA GLU A 360 2.64 -23.09 5.60
C GLU A 360 2.90 -21.80 4.81
N VAL A 361 4.16 -21.45 4.56
CA VAL A 361 4.53 -20.31 3.74
C VAL A 361 5.04 -20.82 2.41
N GLU A 362 4.42 -20.40 1.33
CA GLU A 362 4.80 -20.77 -0.02
C GLU A 362 5.79 -19.77 -0.59
N GLY A 363 6.91 -20.27 -1.13
CA GLY A 363 7.93 -19.43 -1.78
C GLY A 363 8.98 -18.82 -0.87
N GLY A 364 8.89 -19.04 0.46
CA GLY A 364 9.91 -18.66 1.43
C GLY A 364 11.02 -19.71 1.60
N ASP A 365 12.14 -19.29 2.17
CA ASP A 365 13.14 -20.23 2.72
C ASP A 365 12.76 -20.67 4.15
N SER A 366 13.50 -21.62 4.70
CA SER A 366 13.20 -22.19 6.03
C SER A 366 13.29 -21.17 7.19
N ASP A 367 14.00 -20.07 7.01
CA ASP A 367 14.15 -19.03 8.02
C ASP A 367 13.04 -17.98 7.89
N GLN A 368 12.61 -17.68 6.66
CA GLN A 368 11.40 -16.89 6.39
C GLN A 368 10.16 -17.62 6.92
N ASP A 369 10.00 -18.92 6.64
CA ASP A 369 8.90 -19.74 7.15
C ASP A 369 8.79 -19.63 8.66
N ARG A 370 9.91 -19.76 9.37
CA ARG A 370 9.96 -19.67 10.83
C ARG A 370 9.57 -18.28 11.34
N ARG A 371 10.04 -17.22 10.66
CA ARG A 371 9.69 -15.83 11.02
C ARG A 371 8.18 -15.58 10.85
N PHE A 372 7.60 -16.05 9.74
CA PHE A 372 6.16 -15.97 9.49
C PHE A 372 5.34 -16.76 10.49
N GLU A 373 5.68 -18.03 10.73
CA GLU A 373 5.02 -18.88 11.74
C GLU A 373 5.00 -18.21 13.11
N ASN A 374 6.14 -17.68 13.56
CA ASN A 374 6.24 -16.99 14.84
C ASN A 374 5.39 -15.71 14.87
N SER A 375 5.39 -14.92 13.80
CA SER A 375 4.61 -13.68 13.68
C SER A 375 3.10 -13.95 13.66
N LEU A 376 2.68 -15.06 13.05
CA LEU A 376 1.27 -15.46 12.92
C LEU A 376 0.76 -16.35 14.06
N LYS A 377 1.63 -16.81 14.96
CA LYS A 377 1.27 -17.71 16.05
C LYS A 377 0.14 -17.18 16.94
N SER A 378 0.08 -15.88 17.16
CA SER A 378 -0.99 -15.25 17.95
C SER A 378 -2.37 -15.30 17.29
N VAL A 379 -2.42 -15.53 15.96
CA VAL A 379 -3.64 -15.61 15.15
C VAL A 379 -4.07 -17.05 14.93
N THR A 380 -3.10 -18.00 14.91
CA THR A 380 -3.34 -19.42 14.64
C THR A 380 -3.57 -20.25 15.90
N SER A 381 -3.21 -19.73 17.09
CA SER A 381 -3.33 -20.46 18.38
C SER A 381 -4.75 -20.52 18.95
N GLY A 382 -5.78 -20.00 18.25
CA GLY A 382 -7.16 -19.90 18.72
C GLY A 382 -8.18 -19.90 17.58
N PRO A 383 -9.39 -19.39 17.83
CA PRO A 383 -10.35 -19.16 16.76
C PRO A 383 -9.75 -18.23 15.69
N LEU A 384 -9.92 -18.61 14.42
CA LEU A 384 -9.38 -17.85 13.31
C LEU A 384 -10.10 -16.51 13.15
N ASP A 385 -9.34 -15.43 13.25
CA ASP A 385 -9.78 -14.04 13.07
C ASP A 385 -9.08 -13.46 11.85
N LEU A 386 -9.77 -13.48 10.69
CA LEU A 386 -9.20 -13.02 9.42
C LEU A 386 -8.78 -11.53 9.45
N PRO A 387 -9.57 -10.57 9.98
CA PRO A 387 -9.12 -9.20 10.12
C PRO A 387 -7.82 -9.04 10.92
N LYS A 388 -7.64 -9.86 11.95
CA LYS A 388 -6.41 -9.86 12.74
C LYS A 388 -5.25 -10.49 11.98
N LEU A 389 -5.51 -11.54 11.20
CA LEU A 389 -4.52 -12.15 10.28
C LEU A 389 -4.04 -11.11 9.27
N GLU A 390 -4.96 -10.44 8.58
CA GLU A 390 -4.65 -9.41 7.60
C GLU A 390 -3.85 -8.25 8.20
N THR A 391 -4.21 -7.80 9.41
CA THR A 391 -3.41 -6.81 10.14
C THR A 391 -1.97 -7.26 10.37
N GLN A 392 -1.73 -8.55 10.67
CA GLN A 392 -0.38 -9.08 10.82
C GLN A 392 0.36 -9.20 9.47
N LEU A 393 -0.33 -9.64 8.42
CA LEU A 393 0.27 -9.71 7.07
C LEU A 393 0.64 -8.31 6.56
N THR A 394 -0.24 -7.31 6.69
CA THR A 394 0.08 -5.91 6.35
C THR A 394 1.27 -5.38 7.16
N ARG A 395 1.45 -5.85 8.39
CA ARG A 395 2.59 -5.48 9.22
C ARG A 395 3.89 -6.07 8.68
N ILE A 396 3.87 -7.34 8.22
CA ILE A 396 5.01 -7.99 7.58
C ILE A 396 5.31 -7.30 6.23
N ALA A 397 4.30 -7.00 5.41
CA ALA A 397 4.45 -6.21 4.19
C ALA A 397 5.10 -4.83 4.47
N GLY A 398 4.79 -4.22 5.62
CA GLY A 398 5.40 -2.97 6.11
C GLY A 398 6.90 -3.06 6.42
N GLU A 399 7.51 -4.24 6.39
CA GLU A 399 8.97 -4.41 6.43
C GLU A 399 9.64 -4.06 5.10
N GLY A 400 8.87 -4.02 4.01
CA GLY A 400 9.27 -3.48 2.71
C GLY A 400 9.92 -4.47 1.75
N GLU A 401 10.02 -5.74 2.11
CA GLU A 401 10.61 -6.81 1.31
C GLU A 401 9.63 -7.36 0.25
N PHE A 402 8.34 -7.43 0.61
CA PHE A 402 7.30 -8.05 -0.20
C PHE A 402 6.47 -7.03 -0.97
N ASP A 403 6.11 -7.38 -2.20
CA ASP A 403 5.13 -6.66 -3.00
C ASP A 403 3.71 -7.02 -2.58
N ARG A 404 3.50 -8.29 -2.26
CA ARG A 404 2.21 -8.82 -1.88
C ARG A 404 2.34 -10.02 -0.95
N LEU A 405 1.51 -10.03 0.07
CA LEU A 405 1.23 -11.20 0.90
C LEU A 405 -0.21 -11.62 0.65
N GLY A 406 -0.44 -12.92 0.53
CA GLY A 406 -1.76 -13.49 0.36
C GLY A 406 -1.95 -14.67 1.31
N TYR A 407 -3.21 -15.13 1.46
CA TYR A 407 -3.50 -16.31 2.26
C TYR A 407 -4.67 -17.12 1.68
N GLU A 408 -4.58 -18.42 1.84
CA GLU A 408 -5.65 -19.35 1.48
C GLU A 408 -5.82 -20.47 2.50
N GLY A 409 -7.03 -20.99 2.60
CA GLY A 409 -7.30 -22.18 3.39
C GLY A 409 -7.00 -23.45 2.60
N PHE A 410 -6.38 -24.45 3.23
CA PHE A 410 -6.21 -25.78 2.65
C PHE A 410 -6.38 -26.85 3.71
N THR A 411 -6.40 -28.11 3.29
CA THR A 411 -6.51 -29.25 4.19
C THR A 411 -5.21 -30.03 4.16
N GLN A 412 -4.54 -30.12 5.29
CA GLN A 412 -3.33 -30.92 5.46
C GLN A 412 -3.66 -32.12 6.36
N ASN A 413 -3.50 -33.34 5.84
CA ASN A 413 -3.82 -34.57 6.59
C ASN A 413 -5.24 -34.62 7.17
N GLY A 414 -6.23 -34.03 6.49
CA GLY A 414 -7.64 -33.97 6.94
C GLY A 414 -7.93 -32.84 7.93
N VAL A 415 -7.00 -31.95 8.19
CA VAL A 415 -7.11 -30.85 9.15
C VAL A 415 -7.00 -29.50 8.44
N PRO A 416 -7.84 -28.49 8.77
CA PRO A 416 -7.72 -27.15 8.21
C PRO A 416 -6.36 -26.52 8.53
N ALA A 417 -5.72 -25.99 7.51
CA ALA A 417 -4.44 -25.29 7.56
C ALA A 417 -4.50 -23.99 6.77
N LEU A 418 -3.59 -23.08 7.05
CA LEU A 418 -3.44 -21.80 6.37
C LEU A 418 -2.16 -21.83 5.51
N ARG A 419 -2.28 -21.53 4.24
CA ARG A 419 -1.16 -21.22 3.37
C ARG A 419 -1.03 -19.73 3.22
N VAL A 420 0.17 -19.21 3.46
CA VAL A 420 0.53 -17.81 3.20
C VAL A 420 1.42 -17.78 1.97
N THR A 421 1.10 -16.95 1.00
CA THR A 421 1.91 -16.74 -0.21
C THR A 421 2.63 -15.42 -0.09
N ALA A 422 3.96 -15.43 -0.24
CA ALA A 422 4.81 -14.25 -0.16
C ALA A 422 5.43 -13.97 -1.53
N HIS A 423 5.15 -12.79 -2.10
CA HIS A 423 5.73 -12.33 -3.35
C HIS A 423 6.75 -11.23 -3.06
N GLU A 424 8.04 -11.52 -3.24
CA GLU A 424 9.10 -10.53 -3.13
C GLU A 424 8.99 -9.47 -4.22
N LYS A 425 9.51 -8.26 -3.93
CA LYS A 425 9.62 -7.19 -4.91
C LYS A 425 10.57 -7.59 -6.04
N THR A 426 10.08 -7.53 -7.28
CA THR A 426 10.84 -7.97 -8.45
C THR A 426 12.05 -7.09 -8.78
N TYR A 427 12.02 -5.80 -8.37
CA TYR A 427 13.04 -4.81 -8.61
C TYR A 427 14.12 -4.71 -7.51
N GLY A 428 13.94 -5.37 -6.37
CA GLY A 428 14.88 -5.39 -5.25
C GLY A 428 14.82 -6.68 -4.43
N PRO A 429 15.58 -6.81 -3.35
CA PRO A 429 16.72 -5.97 -2.98
C PRO A 429 17.90 -6.04 -3.97
N PRO A 430 18.85 -5.06 -4.00
CA PRO A 430 18.90 -3.86 -3.17
C PRO A 430 17.90 -2.78 -3.59
N PHE A 431 17.39 -2.01 -2.59
CA PHE A 431 16.48 -0.87 -2.80
C PHE A 431 17.24 0.45 -2.78
N VAL A 432 16.68 1.45 -3.47
CA VAL A 432 17.26 2.80 -3.54
C VAL A 432 16.22 3.82 -3.13
N ASP A 433 16.52 4.56 -2.05
CA ASP A 433 15.74 5.71 -1.62
C ASP A 433 16.50 6.99 -1.98
N LEU A 434 15.79 8.04 -2.42
CA LEU A 434 16.36 9.28 -2.88
C LEU A 434 15.90 10.46 -2.01
N ALA A 435 16.79 11.45 -1.84
CA ALA A 435 16.49 12.70 -1.14
C ALA A 435 16.98 13.91 -1.89
N VAL A 436 16.23 15.00 -1.81
CA VAL A 436 16.65 16.36 -2.17
C VAL A 436 16.26 17.27 -1.02
N ASN A 437 17.24 17.95 -0.45
CA ASN A 437 17.04 18.90 0.61
C ASN A 437 17.45 20.29 0.14
N VAL A 438 16.56 21.26 0.29
CA VAL A 438 16.82 22.68 0.02
C VAL A 438 16.36 23.46 1.23
N ASP A 439 17.21 24.31 1.74
CA ASP A 439 16.86 25.31 2.76
C ASP A 439 17.39 26.69 2.32
N GLY A 440 16.48 27.63 2.14
CA GLY A 440 16.79 28.98 1.70
C GLY A 440 16.09 30.02 2.55
N SER A 441 16.83 30.71 3.41
CA SER A 441 16.34 31.84 4.19
C SER A 441 16.83 33.18 3.58
N GLY A 442 16.51 33.39 2.28
CA GLY A 442 16.96 34.51 1.46
C GLY A 442 18.21 34.21 0.63
N VAL A 443 18.60 35.15 -0.26
CA VAL A 443 19.66 34.97 -1.27
C VAL A 443 21.02 34.65 -0.66
N ALA A 444 21.26 35.03 0.60
CA ALA A 444 22.55 34.89 1.27
C ALA A 444 22.74 33.59 2.09
N ALA A 445 21.67 32.78 2.21
CA ALA A 445 21.71 31.53 2.97
C ALA A 445 20.85 30.50 2.20
N PHE A 446 21.49 29.83 1.26
CA PHE A 446 20.89 28.78 0.45
C PHE A 446 21.71 27.49 0.58
N ASP A 447 21.13 26.48 1.15
CA ASP A 447 21.73 25.16 1.28
C ASP A 447 21.00 24.17 0.39
N PHE A 448 21.76 23.38 -0.35
CA PHE A 448 21.26 22.33 -1.22
C PHE A 448 22.04 21.04 -0.96
N ALA A 449 21.33 19.93 -0.84
CA ALA A 449 21.93 18.61 -0.84
C ALA A 449 21.03 17.59 -1.51
N ALA A 450 21.60 16.68 -2.28
CA ALA A 450 20.93 15.55 -2.88
C ALA A 450 21.64 14.25 -2.53
N GLY A 451 20.90 13.18 -2.36
CA GLY A 451 21.49 11.91 -1.97
C GLY A 451 20.64 10.70 -2.21
N ALA A 452 21.26 9.57 -1.94
CA ALA A 452 20.64 8.26 -2.06
C ALA A 452 21.05 7.36 -0.89
N ARG A 453 20.14 6.47 -0.51
CA ARG A 453 20.38 5.31 0.36
C ARG A 453 20.26 4.06 -0.48
N VAL A 454 21.22 3.15 -0.39
CA VAL A 454 21.12 1.79 -0.94
C VAL A 454 20.99 0.81 0.21
N THR A 455 19.89 0.06 0.24
CA THR A 455 19.58 -0.91 1.29
C THR A 455 19.60 -2.32 0.73
N PHE A 456 20.53 -3.14 1.21
CA PHE A 456 20.53 -4.59 1.03
C PHE A 456 19.72 -5.19 2.18
N MET A 457 18.70 -5.98 1.86
CA MET A 457 17.84 -6.64 2.84
C MET A 457 18.15 -8.13 2.89
N ASP A 458 17.82 -8.74 4.03
CA ASP A 458 17.98 -10.15 4.33
C ASP A 458 19.41 -10.68 4.06
N VAL A 459 20.39 -9.87 4.42
CA VAL A 459 21.81 -10.23 4.28
C VAL A 459 22.08 -11.48 5.12
N GLU A 460 22.65 -12.52 4.51
CA GLU A 460 22.92 -13.84 5.11
C GLU A 460 21.68 -14.62 5.58
N HIS A 461 20.48 -14.32 5.03
CA HIS A 461 19.22 -15.03 5.34
C HIS A 461 18.80 -15.01 6.83
N HIS A 462 19.24 -13.99 7.58
CA HIS A 462 18.93 -13.84 9.00
C HIS A 462 18.20 -12.51 9.31
N GLY A 463 17.57 -11.89 8.31
CA GLY A 463 16.87 -10.60 8.45
C GLY A 463 17.82 -9.42 8.67
N GLY A 464 19.11 -9.57 8.35
CA GLY A 464 20.08 -8.49 8.41
C GLY A 464 19.83 -7.43 7.33
N GLU A 465 20.11 -6.16 7.63
CA GLU A 465 20.05 -5.06 6.66
C GLU A 465 21.40 -4.34 6.58
N TRP A 466 21.85 -4.06 5.36
CA TRP A 466 23.02 -3.23 5.13
C TRP A 466 22.64 -1.96 4.38
N ARG A 467 22.71 -0.81 5.06
CA ARG A 467 22.39 0.51 4.53
C ARG A 467 23.64 1.28 4.18
N ASN A 468 23.64 1.93 3.03
CA ASN A 468 24.73 2.79 2.58
C ASN A 468 24.15 4.11 2.09
N ASP A 469 24.55 5.20 2.72
CA ASP A 469 24.06 6.55 2.50
C ASP A 469 25.11 7.38 1.81
N LEU A 470 24.71 8.12 0.78
CA LEU A 470 25.53 9.15 0.15
C LEU A 470 24.69 10.43 -0.02
N LEU A 471 25.15 11.52 0.56
CA LEU A 471 24.56 12.86 0.39
C LEU A 471 25.64 13.82 -0.07
N LEU A 472 25.38 14.61 -1.09
CA LEU A 472 26.31 15.55 -1.70
C LEU A 472 25.64 16.92 -1.88
N GLY A 473 26.42 17.99 -1.61
CA GLY A 473 25.95 19.36 -1.76
C GLY A 473 26.61 20.32 -0.76
N SER A 474 25.83 21.22 -0.20
CA SER A 474 26.28 22.08 0.90
C SER A 474 26.65 21.25 2.14
N SER A 475 25.84 20.23 2.43
CA SER A 475 26.14 19.18 3.41
C SER A 475 26.49 17.88 2.68
N ASN A 476 27.54 17.20 3.13
CA ASN A 476 27.98 15.93 2.59
C ASN A 476 27.95 14.86 3.67
N LEU A 477 27.53 13.65 3.28
CA LEU A 477 27.51 12.45 4.14
C LEU A 477 27.86 11.23 3.30
N ALA A 478 28.76 10.40 3.79
CA ALA A 478 28.92 9.02 3.41
C ALA A 478 28.81 8.16 4.67
N ALA A 479 27.87 7.25 4.73
CA ALA A 479 27.67 6.38 5.89
C ALA A 479 27.31 4.96 5.49
N SER A 480 27.66 4.01 6.35
CA SER A 480 27.34 2.59 6.18
C SER A 480 26.97 2.02 7.53
N GLU A 481 25.81 1.38 7.64
CA GLU A 481 25.30 0.71 8.83
C GLU A 481 24.93 -0.73 8.47
N PHE A 482 25.43 -1.69 9.25
CA PHE A 482 24.99 -3.08 9.20
C PHE A 482 24.12 -3.38 10.42
N TYR A 483 22.84 -3.61 10.19
CA TYR A 483 21.84 -3.90 11.22
C TYR A 483 21.59 -5.40 11.26
N GLN A 484 21.79 -6.05 12.42
CA GLN A 484 21.57 -7.47 12.59
C GLN A 484 20.64 -7.74 13.77
N PRO A 485 19.41 -8.26 13.53
CA PRO A 485 18.56 -8.80 14.58
C PRO A 485 19.22 -9.95 15.31
N LEU A 486 19.00 -10.09 16.62
CA LEU A 486 19.54 -11.15 17.45
C LEU A 486 18.46 -12.23 17.66
N GLY A 487 18.35 -13.14 16.68
CA GLY A 487 17.32 -14.18 16.66
C GLY A 487 15.89 -13.59 16.62
N ASP A 488 14.94 -14.31 17.21
CA ASP A 488 13.52 -13.89 17.27
C ASP A 488 13.25 -12.86 18.40
N THR A 489 14.29 -12.21 18.91
CA THR A 489 14.16 -11.19 19.94
C THR A 489 13.94 -9.81 19.30
N HIS A 490 13.52 -8.85 20.11
CA HIS A 490 13.48 -7.45 19.69
C HIS A 490 14.85 -6.75 19.76
N LEU A 491 15.90 -7.49 20.11
CA LEU A 491 17.26 -6.96 20.22
C LEU A 491 17.97 -7.01 18.87
N PHE A 492 18.85 -6.03 18.66
CA PHE A 492 19.72 -5.98 17.49
C PHE A 492 21.07 -5.39 17.82
N ILE A 493 22.04 -5.63 16.94
CA ILE A 493 23.35 -5.01 16.96
C ILE A 493 23.53 -4.23 15.65
N ALA A 494 24.13 -3.04 15.70
CA ALA A 494 24.33 -2.20 14.52
C ALA A 494 25.69 -1.49 14.55
N PRO A 495 26.77 -2.11 14.04
CA PRO A 495 28.01 -1.42 13.72
C PRO A 495 27.78 -0.45 12.55
N TYR A 496 28.45 0.72 12.61
CA TYR A 496 28.37 1.71 11.54
C TYR A 496 29.67 2.51 11.42
N ALA A 497 29.87 3.08 10.24
CA ALA A 497 30.94 4.03 9.96
C ALA A 497 30.39 5.21 9.14
N PHE A 498 30.97 6.39 9.32
CA PHE A 498 30.54 7.57 8.59
C PHE A 498 31.67 8.57 8.36
N ALA A 499 31.47 9.40 7.33
CA ALA A 499 32.22 10.63 7.10
C ALA A 499 31.23 11.73 6.71
N SER A 500 31.31 12.89 7.36
CA SER A 500 30.37 13.98 7.11
C SER A 500 31.09 15.33 7.09
N LYS A 501 30.49 16.28 6.35
CA LYS A 501 30.90 17.68 6.32
C LYS A 501 29.68 18.56 6.23
N VAL A 502 29.44 19.39 7.27
CA VAL A 502 28.26 20.25 7.37
C VAL A 502 28.70 21.70 7.59
N PRO A 503 28.15 22.69 6.86
CA PRO A 503 28.44 24.10 7.10
C PRO A 503 27.89 24.56 8.44
N ARG A 504 28.66 25.32 9.15
CA ARG A 504 28.27 25.91 10.41
C ARG A 504 28.53 27.41 10.40
N ASN A 505 27.48 28.19 10.56
CA ASN A 505 27.54 29.64 10.57
C ASN A 505 28.06 30.15 11.92
N GLU A 506 28.90 31.19 11.87
CA GLU A 506 29.42 31.90 13.05
C GLU A 506 28.98 33.35 12.98
N PHE A 507 28.47 33.86 14.10
CA PHE A 507 27.90 35.22 14.20
C PHE A 507 28.57 36.06 15.28
N THR A 508 28.65 37.37 15.01
CA THR A 508 28.89 38.39 16.03
C THR A 508 27.67 39.31 16.04
N GLY A 509 26.88 39.24 17.11
CA GLY A 509 25.53 39.80 17.12
C GLY A 509 24.66 39.18 16.05
N GLN A 510 24.11 39.98 15.15
CA GLN A 510 23.27 39.51 14.02
C GLN A 510 24.07 39.38 12.70
N THR A 511 25.37 39.67 12.72
CA THR A 511 26.20 39.64 11.50
C THR A 511 26.93 38.30 11.41
N ARG A 512 26.69 37.57 10.32
CA ARG A 512 27.45 36.35 10.00
C ARG A 512 28.86 36.75 9.58
N ILE A 513 29.86 36.35 10.39
CA ILE A 513 31.26 36.68 10.19
C ILE A 513 32.08 35.60 9.51
N ALA A 514 31.59 34.35 9.60
CA ALA A 514 32.27 33.21 8.99
C ALA A 514 31.30 32.05 8.74
N VAL A 515 31.71 31.11 7.87
CA VAL A 515 31.16 29.77 7.75
C VAL A 515 32.30 28.79 8.03
N PHE A 516 32.08 27.89 8.99
CA PHE A 516 32.99 26.79 9.30
C PHE A 516 32.52 25.51 8.65
N GLY A 517 33.43 24.62 8.28
CA GLY A 517 33.15 23.24 8.00
C GLY A 517 33.28 22.40 9.26
N ASP A 518 32.18 21.77 9.71
CA ASP A 518 32.19 20.73 10.73
C ASP A 518 32.40 19.41 10.02
N GLU A 519 33.64 18.92 10.03
CA GLU A 519 34.06 17.67 9.39
C GLU A 519 34.19 16.59 10.47
N ARG A 520 33.56 15.41 10.24
CA ARG A 520 33.62 14.27 11.16
C ARG A 520 33.83 12.99 10.38
N ALA A 521 34.70 12.10 10.83
CA ALA A 521 34.88 10.77 10.25
C ALA A 521 35.16 9.77 11.36
N GLY A 522 34.41 8.70 11.39
CA GLY A 522 34.50 7.69 12.45
C GLY A 522 33.49 6.59 12.34
N GLY A 523 33.17 5.98 13.46
CA GLY A 523 32.19 4.92 13.54
C GLY A 523 31.82 4.58 14.96
N GLY A 524 30.94 3.60 15.10
CA GLY A 524 30.43 3.18 16.38
C GLY A 524 29.73 1.83 16.31
N LEU A 525 29.25 1.44 17.46
CA LEU A 525 28.48 0.22 17.64
C LEU A 525 27.27 0.52 18.53
N ASP A 526 26.09 0.24 18.03
CA ASP A 526 24.86 0.31 18.79
C ASP A 526 24.35 -1.09 19.14
N LEU A 527 23.89 -1.27 20.37
CA LEU A 527 23.00 -2.34 20.81
C LEU A 527 21.61 -1.73 20.94
N GLY A 528 20.63 -2.29 20.27
CA GLY A 528 19.31 -1.70 20.24
C GLY A 528 18.20 -2.66 20.61
N PHE A 529 17.06 -2.05 20.94
CA PHE A 529 15.81 -2.74 21.22
C PHE A 529 14.70 -2.07 20.41
N ASN A 530 14.05 -2.86 19.55
CA ASN A 530 12.96 -2.41 18.69
C ASN A 530 11.63 -2.95 19.23
N THR A 531 10.69 -2.07 19.57
CA THR A 531 9.37 -2.47 20.05
C THR A 531 8.34 -2.60 18.90
N GLY A 532 8.78 -2.96 17.72
CA GLY A 532 7.94 -3.14 16.54
C GLY A 532 7.87 -1.89 15.67
N GLN A 533 6.65 -1.42 15.31
CA GLN A 533 6.48 -0.38 14.27
C GLN A 533 6.72 1.05 14.77
N ARG A 534 6.73 1.32 16.07
CA ARG A 534 6.64 2.70 16.58
C ARG A 534 7.88 3.19 17.31
N SER A 535 8.69 2.33 17.89
CA SER A 535 9.78 2.83 18.72
C SER A 535 11.04 1.97 18.65
N GLU A 536 12.16 2.65 18.83
CA GLU A 536 13.49 2.06 18.90
C GLU A 536 14.30 2.74 20.00
N LEU A 537 15.00 1.93 20.79
CA LEU A 537 16.02 2.36 21.74
C LEU A 537 17.38 1.87 21.26
N ARG A 538 18.37 2.75 21.18
CA ARG A 538 19.78 2.44 20.90
C ARG A 538 20.65 2.88 22.05
N LEU A 539 21.59 2.03 22.43
CA LEU A 539 22.65 2.30 23.38
C LEU A 539 23.97 1.98 22.69
N GLY A 540 24.87 2.93 22.57
CA GLY A 540 26.10 2.72 21.80
C GLY A 540 27.26 3.55 22.25
N TYR A 541 28.40 3.26 21.63
CA TYR A 541 29.61 4.01 21.73
C TYR A 541 30.06 4.45 20.34
N GLU A 542 30.42 5.75 20.23
CA GLU A 542 30.90 6.36 19.00
C GLU A 542 32.26 6.97 19.21
N ILE A 543 33.15 6.83 18.22
CA ILE A 543 34.45 7.52 18.17
C ILE A 543 34.64 8.10 16.77
N PHE A 544 35.02 9.35 16.70
CA PHE A 544 35.32 10.01 15.45
C PHE A 544 36.41 11.08 15.58
N ASP A 545 37.11 11.34 14.50
CA ASP A 545 37.93 12.52 14.36
C ASP A 545 37.06 13.68 13.88
N GLY A 546 37.03 14.76 14.66
CA GLY A 546 36.27 15.97 14.40
C GLY A 546 37.19 17.16 14.09
N LYS A 547 36.78 17.96 13.10
CA LYS A 547 37.47 19.19 12.71
C LYS A 547 36.45 20.29 12.43
N LEU A 548 36.62 21.41 13.12
CA LEU A 548 35.88 22.64 12.87
C LEU A 548 36.85 23.67 12.32
N ALA A 549 36.77 23.99 11.04
CA ALA A 549 37.71 24.90 10.36
C ALA A 549 36.97 25.90 9.46
N PRO A 550 37.44 27.17 9.37
CA PRO A 550 36.79 28.18 8.55
C PRO A 550 36.84 27.80 7.06
N LEU A 551 35.68 27.84 6.39
CA LEU A 551 35.51 27.73 4.93
C LEU A 551 35.46 29.12 4.29
N ILE A 552 34.76 30.06 4.94
CA ILE A 552 34.56 31.43 4.51
C ILE A 552 34.74 32.33 5.75
N GLY A 553 35.48 33.41 5.64
CA GLY A 553 35.67 34.36 6.73
C GLY A 553 37.03 35.09 6.68
N SER A 554 37.34 35.87 7.68
CA SER A 554 38.61 36.60 7.77
C SER A 554 39.81 35.68 8.11
N ALA A 555 40.96 35.99 7.58
CA ALA A 555 42.21 35.31 7.95
C ALA A 555 42.45 35.44 9.46
N GLY A 556 42.77 34.35 10.15
CA GLY A 556 43.07 34.33 11.58
C GLY A 556 42.02 33.66 12.47
N LEU A 557 40.88 33.18 11.92
CA LEU A 557 39.95 32.36 12.69
C LEU A 557 40.58 31.00 13.03
N ALA A 558 40.51 30.62 14.31
CA ALA A 558 41.11 29.39 14.79
C ALA A 558 40.32 28.17 14.35
N SER A 559 41.02 27.11 13.95
CA SER A 559 40.45 25.79 13.75
C SER A 559 40.65 24.90 14.98
N VAL A 560 39.71 24.00 15.19
CA VAL A 560 39.76 22.99 16.26
C VAL A 560 39.69 21.62 15.62
N ALA A 561 40.58 20.70 16.00
CA ALA A 561 40.57 19.34 15.48
C ALA A 561 41.05 18.33 16.51
N GLY A 562 40.57 17.11 16.47
CA GLY A 562 40.98 15.97 17.29
C GLY A 562 39.88 14.95 17.47
N SER A 563 40.18 13.88 18.20
CA SER A 563 39.26 12.76 18.41
C SER A 563 38.19 13.08 19.45
N THR A 564 36.98 12.66 19.18
CA THR A 564 35.83 12.69 20.08
C THR A 564 35.40 11.26 20.37
N GLY A 565 35.14 10.93 21.64
CA GLY A 565 34.61 9.65 22.07
C GLY A 565 33.43 9.86 23.00
N GLU A 566 32.28 9.17 22.71
CA GLU A 566 31.07 9.35 23.50
C GLU A 566 30.23 8.06 23.61
N PHE A 567 29.60 7.87 24.78
CA PHE A 567 28.47 6.96 24.94
C PHE A 567 27.20 7.67 24.58
N ARG A 568 26.29 6.96 23.86
CA ARG A 568 25.02 7.49 23.41
C ARG A 568 23.87 6.57 23.84
N ALA A 569 22.76 7.19 24.24
CA ALA A 569 21.46 6.54 24.37
C ALA A 569 20.46 7.36 23.55
N ARG A 570 19.77 6.71 22.62
CA ARG A 570 18.78 7.38 21.76
C ARG A 570 17.49 6.59 21.78
N TYR A 571 16.40 7.26 22.15
CA TYR A 571 15.04 6.71 22.09
C TYR A 571 14.23 7.50 21.08
N VAL A 572 13.51 6.77 20.22
CA VAL A 572 12.56 7.36 19.29
C VAL A 572 11.22 6.65 19.43
N TRP A 573 10.17 7.44 19.46
CA TRP A 573 8.80 6.97 19.33
C TRP A 573 8.10 7.75 18.23
N ASP A 574 7.49 7.04 17.25
CA ASP A 574 6.85 7.63 16.09
C ASP A 574 5.45 7.04 15.87
N GLY A 575 4.44 7.82 16.26
CA GLY A 575 3.01 7.51 16.09
C GLY A 575 2.31 8.43 15.07
N GLN A 576 3.07 9.17 14.27
CA GLN A 576 2.51 10.04 13.23
C GLN A 576 1.92 9.24 12.07
N ASP A 577 1.08 9.88 11.26
CA ASP A 577 0.42 9.30 10.10
C ASP A 577 1.15 9.58 8.77
N SER A 578 2.09 10.52 8.76
CA SER A 578 2.93 10.87 7.61
C SER A 578 4.33 11.26 8.09
N PRO A 579 5.39 10.96 7.34
CA PRO A 579 6.74 11.43 7.65
C PRO A 579 6.97 12.88 7.24
N GLU A 580 6.23 13.38 6.25
CA GLU A 580 6.46 14.63 5.55
C GLU A 580 5.64 15.78 6.13
N VAL A 581 4.31 15.64 6.08
CA VAL A 581 3.36 16.65 6.56
C VAL A 581 2.31 15.95 7.42
N PRO A 582 2.61 15.61 8.69
CA PRO A 582 1.71 14.88 9.54
C PRO A 582 0.39 15.61 9.79
N GLY A 583 -0.75 14.89 9.69
CA GLY A 583 -2.07 15.39 10.06
C GLY A 583 -2.46 15.04 11.48
N ARG A 584 -1.87 13.97 12.00
CA ARG A 584 -2.25 13.37 13.28
C ARG A 584 -1.07 12.60 13.88
N GLY A 585 -1.02 12.61 15.21
CA GLY A 585 -0.09 11.79 15.97
C GLY A 585 1.08 12.56 16.52
N THR A 586 1.91 11.86 17.29
CA THR A 586 3.06 12.43 17.99
C THR A 586 4.32 11.68 17.61
N ARG A 587 5.43 12.39 17.51
CA ARG A 587 6.79 11.86 17.47
C ARG A 587 7.60 12.42 18.61
N LEU A 588 8.42 11.58 19.24
CA LEU A 588 9.36 11.94 20.29
C LEU A 588 10.74 11.40 19.95
N VAL A 589 11.74 12.23 20.07
CA VAL A 589 13.17 11.84 20.02
C VAL A 589 13.83 12.31 21.29
N ALA A 590 14.51 11.44 22.00
CA ALA A 590 15.32 11.77 23.17
C ALA A 590 16.71 11.18 22.98
N SER A 591 17.74 12.01 23.11
CA SER A 591 19.14 11.63 22.96
C SER A 591 19.90 12.06 24.20
N LEU A 592 20.56 11.12 24.84
CA LEU A 592 21.47 11.36 25.96
C LEU A 592 22.89 10.96 25.54
N SER A 593 23.84 11.83 25.65
CA SER A 593 25.25 11.52 25.39
C SER A 593 26.13 11.80 26.58
N ARG A 594 27.16 10.98 26.74
CA ARG A 594 28.28 11.21 27.67
C ARG A 594 29.55 11.35 26.86
N VAL A 595 29.94 12.57 26.57
CA VAL A 595 31.17 12.88 25.85
C VAL A 595 32.36 12.78 26.81
N LEU A 596 33.22 11.81 26.55
CA LEU A 596 34.38 11.51 27.39
C LEU A 596 35.57 12.43 27.04
N GLN A 597 35.75 12.65 25.75
CA GLN A 597 36.79 13.55 25.20
C GLN A 597 36.30 14.18 23.91
N SER A 598 36.70 15.40 23.66
CA SER A 598 36.51 16.13 22.41
C SER A 598 37.46 17.32 22.33
N PRO A 599 37.83 17.78 21.13
CA PRO A 599 38.65 18.97 20.97
C PRO A 599 38.02 20.21 21.66
N GLY A 600 38.81 20.88 22.47
CA GLY A 600 38.37 22.06 23.24
C GLY A 600 37.52 21.76 24.47
N LEU A 601 37.31 20.49 24.82
CA LEU A 601 36.63 20.06 26.03
C LEU A 601 37.62 19.88 27.18
N LEU A 602 37.41 20.57 28.31
CA LEU A 602 38.28 20.48 29.48
C LEU A 602 37.98 19.29 30.38
N HIS A 603 36.69 18.91 30.47
CA HIS A 603 36.20 17.78 31.28
C HIS A 603 35.08 17.05 30.56
N PRO A 604 34.89 15.76 30.83
CA PRO A 604 33.76 15.01 30.30
C PRO A 604 32.40 15.65 30.63
N ILE A 605 31.54 15.78 29.64
CA ILE A 605 30.20 16.38 29.79
C ILE A 605 29.12 15.36 29.51
N SER A 606 27.91 15.56 30.02
CA SER A 606 26.70 14.87 29.61
C SER A 606 25.74 15.85 28.95
N GLN A 607 25.11 15.44 27.87
CA GLN A 607 24.13 16.26 27.18
C GLN A 607 22.83 15.49 27.01
N LEU A 608 21.70 16.18 27.15
CA LEU A 608 20.37 15.71 26.85
C LEU A 608 19.76 16.58 25.77
N ASP A 609 19.22 15.99 24.72
CA ASP A 609 18.41 16.65 23.69
C ASP A 609 17.07 15.92 23.58
N VAL A 610 15.97 16.66 23.64
CA VAL A 610 14.62 16.12 23.49
C VAL A 610 13.85 16.94 22.47
N GLN A 611 13.22 16.27 21.52
CA GLN A 611 12.43 16.88 20.46
C GLN A 611 11.07 16.15 20.37
N THR A 612 10.00 16.91 20.28
CA THR A 612 8.67 16.36 20.09
C THR A 612 7.88 17.16 19.06
N SER A 613 7.06 16.47 18.29
CA SER A 613 6.11 17.08 17.36
C SER A 613 4.78 16.35 17.47
N THR A 614 3.70 17.12 17.69
CA THR A 614 2.33 16.58 17.87
C THR A 614 1.39 17.30 16.92
N PHE A 615 0.56 16.51 16.22
CA PHE A 615 -0.46 17.01 15.30
C PHE A 615 -1.82 16.47 15.74
N ILE A 616 -2.81 17.36 15.84
CA ILE A 616 -4.15 17.09 16.35
C ILE A 616 -5.16 17.52 15.29
N PRO A 617 -5.90 16.60 14.65
CA PRO A 617 -6.94 16.96 13.71
C PRO A 617 -8.10 17.65 14.47
N THR A 618 -8.53 18.80 13.97
CA THR A 618 -9.66 19.57 14.52
C THR A 618 -10.85 19.62 13.57
N GLY A 619 -10.72 19.02 12.40
CA GLY A 619 -11.74 18.87 11.38
C GLY A 619 -11.20 18.07 10.20
N PRO A 620 -12.03 17.78 9.20
CA PRO A 620 -11.62 16.95 8.05
C PRO A 620 -10.42 17.52 7.28
N LYS A 621 -10.29 18.83 7.24
CA LYS A 621 -9.26 19.54 6.47
C LYS A 621 -8.31 20.38 7.33
N THR A 622 -8.42 20.33 8.67
CA THR A 622 -7.66 21.23 9.57
C THR A 622 -7.01 20.45 10.70
N SER A 623 -5.75 20.79 10.98
CA SER A 623 -5.01 20.26 12.14
C SER A 623 -4.31 21.38 12.88
N LEU A 624 -4.26 21.27 14.18
CA LEU A 624 -3.33 22.05 15.04
C LEU A 624 -2.05 21.26 15.19
N PHE A 625 -0.95 21.97 15.37
CA PHE A 625 0.33 21.34 15.68
C PHE A 625 1.08 22.05 16.79
N PHE A 626 1.85 21.27 17.52
CA PHE A 626 2.76 21.72 18.54
C PHE A 626 4.12 21.03 18.36
N LEU A 627 5.17 21.85 18.24
CA LEU A 627 6.55 21.38 18.20
C LEU A 627 7.25 21.90 19.45
N ALA A 628 8.06 21.08 20.11
CA ALA A 628 8.92 21.52 21.20
C ALA A 628 10.25 20.79 21.13
N SER A 629 11.32 21.50 21.43
CA SER A 629 12.64 20.90 21.61
C SER A 629 13.43 21.63 22.67
N GLY A 630 14.33 20.89 23.31
CA GLY A 630 15.22 21.48 24.31
C GLY A 630 16.43 20.62 24.54
N GLY A 631 17.57 21.27 24.75
CA GLY A 631 18.83 20.61 25.06
C GLY A 631 19.58 21.27 26.18
N THR A 632 20.33 20.47 26.91
CA THR A 632 21.11 20.94 28.04
C THR A 632 22.42 20.19 28.18
N THR A 633 23.48 20.91 28.49
CA THR A 633 24.76 20.36 28.91
C THR A 633 24.79 20.35 30.43
N PHE A 634 24.96 19.17 31.04
CA PHE A 634 25.09 19.01 32.49
C PHE A 634 26.56 19.12 32.89
N HIS A 635 26.83 19.89 33.95
CA HIS A 635 28.13 19.96 34.62
C HIS A 635 29.32 20.30 33.69
N GLY A 636 29.34 21.54 33.17
CA GLY A 636 30.46 22.02 32.38
C GLY A 636 30.05 22.86 31.18
N THR A 637 31.03 23.20 30.37
CA THR A 637 30.85 23.96 29.14
C THR A 637 31.08 23.04 27.95
N ALA A 638 30.16 23.06 26.99
CA ALA A 638 30.27 22.29 25.76
C ALA A 638 31.48 22.73 24.95
N GLY A 639 32.21 21.78 24.38
CA GLY A 639 33.26 22.08 23.41
C GLY A 639 32.66 22.60 22.09
N PRO A 640 33.50 23.14 21.21
CA PRO A 640 33.03 23.73 19.94
C PRO A 640 32.20 22.79 19.06
N LEU A 641 32.43 21.48 19.15
CA LEU A 641 31.69 20.45 18.39
C LEU A 641 30.39 20.01 19.06
N GLN A 642 30.10 20.44 20.30
CA GLN A 642 28.96 19.97 21.12
C GLN A 642 27.94 21.07 21.46
N VAL A 643 28.12 22.31 21.04
CA VAL A 643 27.17 23.39 21.34
C VAL A 643 25.83 23.17 20.61
N PHE A 644 24.74 23.56 21.26
CA PHE A 644 23.42 23.62 20.64
C PHE A 644 23.26 24.90 19.83
N THR A 645 22.50 24.80 18.72
CA THR A 645 22.23 25.94 17.83
C THR A 645 20.73 26.12 17.64
N LEU A 646 20.30 27.37 17.40
CA LEU A 646 18.92 27.74 17.12
C LEU A 646 18.88 28.84 16.06
N GLY A 647 17.83 28.90 15.25
CA GLY A 647 17.63 29.79 14.10
C GLY A 647 17.43 29.00 12.80
N GLY A 648 16.73 29.61 11.81
CA GLY A 648 16.42 29.03 10.52
C GLY A 648 14.98 28.61 10.39
N THR A 649 14.63 28.03 9.24
CA THR A 649 13.28 27.61 8.85
C THR A 649 12.72 26.61 9.86
N PHE A 650 11.48 26.82 10.34
CA PHE A 650 10.82 26.05 11.40
C PHE A 650 11.59 25.97 12.74
N ARG A 651 12.56 26.85 12.96
CA ARG A 651 13.36 26.97 14.18
C ARG A 651 13.70 28.42 14.49
N LEU A 652 12.73 29.34 14.55
CA LEU A 652 12.79 30.79 14.56
C LEU A 652 13.07 31.37 13.16
N GLY A 653 12.07 31.24 12.26
CA GLY A 653 12.19 31.51 10.82
C GLY A 653 12.58 32.96 10.45
N ALA A 654 12.44 33.94 11.32
CA ALA A 654 12.88 35.31 11.06
C ALA A 654 14.40 35.49 11.20
N TYR A 655 15.11 34.50 11.74
CA TYR A 655 16.55 34.54 12.01
C TYR A 655 17.31 33.57 11.08
N LEU A 656 18.62 33.79 10.92
CA LEU A 656 19.44 32.93 10.07
C LEU A 656 19.67 31.56 10.72
N PRO A 657 19.95 30.51 9.92
CA PRO A 657 20.32 29.21 10.45
C PRO A 657 21.50 29.30 11.40
N GLN A 658 21.37 28.69 12.61
CA GLN A 658 22.43 28.64 13.64
C GLN A 658 22.83 29.99 14.20
N GLU A 659 22.02 31.05 14.10
CA GLU A 659 22.33 32.40 14.59
C GLU A 659 22.54 32.43 16.10
N PHE A 660 21.89 31.58 16.85
CA PHE A 660 21.98 31.47 18.30
C PHE A 660 22.67 30.19 18.72
N VAL A 661 23.65 30.31 19.61
CA VAL A 661 24.51 29.21 20.07
C VAL A 661 24.55 29.21 21.60
N GLY A 662 24.52 28.03 22.21
CA GLY A 662 24.61 27.91 23.67
C GLY A 662 24.83 26.48 24.17
N ASN A 663 25.14 26.39 25.47
CA ASN A 663 25.19 25.13 26.20
C ASN A 663 23.79 24.54 26.47
N HIS A 664 22.80 25.41 26.34
CA HIS A 664 21.39 25.07 26.56
C HIS A 664 20.57 25.73 25.47
N TYR A 665 19.43 25.08 25.11
CA TYR A 665 18.40 25.73 24.29
C TYR A 665 17.02 25.24 24.69
N ALA A 666 16.03 26.09 24.42
CA ALA A 666 14.62 25.72 24.46
C ALA A 666 13.92 26.37 23.27
N TYR A 667 13.01 25.60 22.65
CA TYR A 667 12.23 26.04 21.51
C TYR A 667 10.85 25.46 21.58
N SER A 668 9.85 26.22 21.16
CA SER A 668 8.48 25.76 20.97
C SER A 668 7.84 26.44 19.77
N SER A 669 6.95 25.74 19.10
CA SER A 669 6.12 26.27 18.03
C SER A 669 4.69 25.76 18.20
N PHE A 670 3.74 26.64 17.98
CA PHE A 670 2.31 26.31 17.98
C PHE A 670 1.64 26.94 16.77
N GLY A 671 0.84 26.16 16.05
CA GLY A 671 0.18 26.65 14.86
C GLY A 671 -0.95 25.77 14.39
N PHE A 672 -1.52 26.20 13.26
CA PHE A 672 -2.52 25.45 12.54
C PHE A 672 -2.12 25.30 11.08
N ARG A 673 -2.66 24.27 10.44
CA ARG A 673 -2.67 24.12 9.01
C ARG A 673 -4.04 23.72 8.52
N ARG A 674 -4.38 24.13 7.31
CA ARG A 674 -5.64 23.79 6.64
C ARG A 674 -5.38 23.41 5.19
N GLU A 675 -5.94 22.29 4.77
CA GLU A 675 -5.92 21.83 3.38
C GLU A 675 -6.68 22.83 2.49
N LEU A 676 -6.02 23.26 1.41
CA LEU A 676 -6.57 24.15 0.37
C LEU A 676 -7.01 23.36 -0.85
N TYR A 677 -6.16 22.46 -1.30
CA TYR A 677 -6.32 21.77 -2.56
C TYR A 677 -5.66 20.38 -2.51
N HIS A 678 -6.14 19.46 -3.33
CA HIS A 678 -5.55 18.14 -3.53
C HIS A 678 -4.96 18.07 -4.94
N LEU A 679 -3.66 17.81 -5.05
CA LEU A 679 -2.98 17.59 -6.32
C LEU A 679 -3.32 16.18 -6.85
N PRO A 680 -3.30 15.97 -8.18
CA PRO A 680 -3.36 14.62 -8.73
C PRO A 680 -2.23 13.74 -8.16
N GLN A 681 -2.53 12.50 -7.85
CA GLN A 681 -1.60 11.56 -7.18
C GLN A 681 -0.25 11.40 -7.89
N LEU A 682 -0.21 11.56 -9.22
CA LEU A 682 1.02 11.50 -10.02
C LEU A 682 1.95 12.72 -9.82
N VAL A 683 1.46 13.80 -9.24
CA VAL A 683 2.21 15.06 -9.06
C VAL A 683 2.55 15.29 -7.60
N GLY A 684 1.69 14.79 -6.70
CA GLY A 684 1.85 15.00 -5.27
C GLY A 684 0.60 14.61 -4.48
N GLY A 685 0.45 15.20 -3.32
CA GLY A 685 -0.66 15.01 -2.40
C GLY A 685 -1.43 16.30 -2.18
N LYS A 686 -1.43 16.78 -0.95
CA LYS A 686 -2.23 17.91 -0.51
C LYS A 686 -1.43 19.21 -0.48
N ILE A 687 -2.10 20.32 -0.73
CA ILE A 687 -1.56 21.67 -0.50
C ILE A 687 -2.25 22.24 0.72
N TYR A 688 -1.44 22.75 1.65
CA TYR A 688 -1.90 23.35 2.89
C TYR A 688 -1.45 24.81 2.96
N TRP A 689 -2.24 25.62 3.63
CA TRP A 689 -1.76 26.90 4.18
C TRP A 689 -1.79 26.82 5.70
N GLY A 690 -0.96 27.60 6.36
CA GLY A 690 -0.91 27.60 7.81
C GLY A 690 -0.23 28.82 8.39
N GLY A 691 -0.53 29.07 9.64
CA GLY A 691 0.11 30.09 10.44
C GLY A 691 0.58 29.54 11.77
N TRP A 692 1.76 29.98 12.22
CA TRP A 692 2.33 29.51 13.49
C TRP A 692 3.20 30.56 14.14
N TYR A 693 3.28 30.45 15.46
CA TYR A 693 4.16 31.23 16.29
C TYR A 693 5.26 30.34 16.85
N GLU A 694 6.48 30.84 16.81
CA GLU A 694 7.68 30.19 17.36
C GLU A 694 8.27 31.05 18.49
N ALA A 695 8.77 30.38 19.52
CA ALA A 695 9.49 31.00 20.59
C ALA A 695 10.68 30.14 21.00
N GLY A 696 11.84 30.78 21.27
CA GLY A 696 13.02 30.03 21.68
C GLY A 696 14.16 30.87 22.13
N SER A 697 15.14 30.21 22.75
CA SER A 697 16.39 30.81 23.23
C SER A 697 17.51 29.75 23.22
N ALA A 698 18.72 30.16 22.84
CA ALA A 698 19.95 29.43 23.15
C ALA A 698 20.78 30.28 24.08
N PHE A 699 21.33 29.69 25.13
CA PHE A 699 21.99 30.42 26.23
C PHE A 699 23.06 29.56 26.90
N ASN A 700 23.99 30.23 27.58
CA ASN A 700 25.03 29.58 28.36
C ASN A 700 24.76 29.63 29.87
N ASP A 701 24.05 30.66 30.33
CA ASP A 701 23.69 30.87 31.72
C ASP A 701 22.19 31.17 31.82
N PRO A 702 21.43 30.54 32.71
CA PRO A 702 20.00 30.80 32.90
C PRO A 702 19.67 32.29 33.18
N SER A 703 20.58 33.04 33.76
CA SER A 703 20.40 34.49 34.00
C SER A 703 20.45 35.35 32.72
N THR A 704 20.96 34.79 31.60
CA THR A 704 21.13 35.47 30.31
C THR A 704 20.12 35.07 29.27
N VAL A 705 19.08 34.38 29.65
CA VAL A 705 18.01 33.89 28.73
C VAL A 705 17.29 35.06 28.05
N VAL A 706 17.33 35.09 26.73
CA VAL A 706 16.56 36.02 25.90
C VAL A 706 15.67 35.24 24.99
N VAL A 707 14.37 35.22 25.28
CA VAL A 707 13.38 34.55 24.43
C VAL A 707 13.11 35.40 23.19
N ARG A 708 13.24 34.77 22.04
CA ARG A 708 12.95 35.37 20.73
C ARG A 708 11.69 34.73 20.17
N GLY A 709 10.87 35.54 19.50
CA GLY A 709 9.63 35.08 18.88
C GLY A 709 9.64 35.31 17.39
N THR A 710 8.83 34.50 16.67
CA THR A 710 8.61 34.63 15.22
C THR A 710 7.17 34.30 14.89
N PHE A 711 6.49 35.17 14.16
CA PHE A 711 5.23 34.89 13.52
C PHE A 711 5.48 34.41 12.09
N ASN A 712 4.82 33.33 11.69
CA ASN A 712 5.02 32.71 10.40
C ASN A 712 3.67 32.50 9.70
N LEU A 713 3.66 32.70 8.38
CA LEU A 713 2.55 32.38 7.51
C LEU A 713 3.11 31.71 6.25
N GLY A 714 2.54 30.58 5.84
CA GLY A 714 3.11 29.85 4.72
C GLY A 714 2.17 28.89 4.05
N VAL A 715 2.68 28.31 2.95
CA VAL A 715 2.06 27.25 2.18
C VAL A 715 3.00 26.06 2.16
N ILE A 716 2.44 24.86 2.33
CA ILE A 716 3.15 23.58 2.25
C ILE A 716 2.46 22.73 1.21
N ALA A 717 3.20 22.20 0.23
CA ALA A 717 2.72 21.26 -0.77
C ALA A 717 3.41 19.91 -0.59
N GLU A 718 2.65 18.84 -0.51
CA GLU A 718 3.15 17.47 -0.63
C GLU A 718 3.42 17.19 -2.10
N THR A 719 4.65 16.84 -2.45
CA THR A 719 5.06 16.55 -3.83
C THR A 719 5.84 15.26 -3.92
N ILE A 720 6.00 14.71 -5.13
CA ILE A 720 6.80 13.49 -5.37
C ILE A 720 8.27 13.62 -4.98
N VAL A 721 8.80 14.84 -4.92
CA VAL A 721 10.19 15.11 -4.48
C VAL A 721 10.29 15.43 -2.98
N GLY A 722 9.20 15.19 -2.25
CA GLY A 722 9.04 15.55 -0.84
C GLY A 722 8.26 16.85 -0.64
N PRO A 723 8.01 17.25 0.60
CA PRO A 723 7.25 18.46 0.90
C PRO A 723 8.03 19.72 0.50
N ILE A 724 7.32 20.69 -0.08
CA ILE A 724 7.81 22.02 -0.43
C ILE A 724 7.09 23.03 0.46
N ALA A 725 7.84 23.80 1.23
CA ALA A 725 7.30 24.86 2.08
C ALA A 725 7.82 26.23 1.66
N LEU A 726 6.92 27.19 1.53
CA LEU A 726 7.23 28.61 1.34
C LEU A 726 6.55 29.41 2.45
N ALA A 727 7.33 30.12 3.26
CA ALA A 727 6.82 30.84 4.41
C ALA A 727 7.44 32.24 4.53
N THR A 728 6.64 33.20 5.00
CA THR A 728 7.11 34.50 5.47
C THR A 728 7.16 34.48 6.98
N SER A 729 8.28 34.94 7.54
CA SER A 729 8.55 34.96 8.97
C SER A 729 8.90 36.37 9.41
N VAL A 730 8.31 36.84 10.52
CA VAL A 730 8.55 38.18 11.09
C VAL A 730 8.74 38.08 12.59
N SER A 731 9.80 38.71 13.11
CA SER A 731 10.01 38.79 14.54
C SER A 731 9.39 40.08 15.13
N PRO A 732 9.05 40.09 16.42
CA PRO A 732 8.64 41.35 17.12
C PRO A 732 9.67 42.45 17.11
N THR A 733 10.93 42.09 16.88
CA THR A 733 12.08 43.05 16.85
C THR A 733 12.37 43.61 15.47
N GLY A 734 11.57 43.19 14.44
CA GLY A 734 11.58 43.77 13.10
C GLY A 734 12.32 42.97 12.03
N GLU A 735 12.98 41.86 12.40
CA GLU A 735 13.58 40.94 11.43
C GLU A 735 12.48 40.26 10.61
N SER A 736 12.67 40.20 9.31
CA SER A 736 11.73 39.51 8.39
C SER A 736 12.46 38.71 7.33
N ARG A 737 11.90 37.54 6.95
CA ARG A 737 12.47 36.63 5.95
C ARG A 737 11.41 35.92 5.19
N VAL A 738 11.76 35.55 3.96
CA VAL A 738 11.03 34.56 3.17
C VAL A 738 11.88 33.29 3.17
N ASN A 739 11.27 32.19 3.59
CA ASN A 739 11.92 30.90 3.73
C ASN A 739 11.35 29.93 2.71
N LEU A 740 12.22 29.27 1.94
CA LEU A 740 11.90 28.14 1.05
C LEU A 740 12.56 26.90 1.63
N SER A 741 11.78 25.83 1.80
CA SER A 741 12.31 24.53 2.19
C SER A 741 11.74 23.45 1.29
N ILE A 742 12.59 22.52 0.85
CA ILE A 742 12.21 21.31 0.09
C ILE A 742 12.84 20.12 0.81
N GLY A 743 12.08 19.06 0.97
CA GLY A 743 12.52 17.87 1.68
C GLY A 743 12.02 17.86 3.12
N ARG A 744 12.88 17.55 4.10
CA ARG A 744 12.47 17.37 5.48
C ARG A 744 12.09 18.69 6.18
N LEU A 745 10.84 18.78 6.66
CA LEU A 745 10.34 19.99 7.33
C LEU A 745 10.34 19.90 8.87
N PHE A 746 9.96 18.73 9.46
CA PHE A 746 9.72 18.56 10.91
C PHE A 746 10.56 17.45 11.54
#